data_9d2ef73f3df816880222e842487a5df9
#
_entry.id   9d2ef73f3df816880222e842487a5df9
#
_cell.length_a   1.000
_cell.length_b   1.000
_cell.length_c   1.000
_cell.angle_alpha   90.00
_cell.angle_beta   90.00
_cell.angle_gamma   90.00
#
_symmetry.space_group_name_H-M   'P 1'
#
loop_
_entity.id
_entity.type
_entity.pdbx_description
1 polymer ?
#
loop_
_entity_poly.entity_id
_entity_poly.type
_entity_poly.pdbx_seq_one_letter_code
_entity_poly.pdbx_strand_id
1 'polypeptide(L)'
;MMFDEYIAARKQGKKEYKAKTAAGEYPYLPALESLVPDANRLVQYPLGLMEIPVGLIAGTKTQGRQNSFAPDFMPLLDENSEFALKWSSLYRAQISEGFRDPIKAYEYLHRFYVLEGNKRVSVSKALDIPTIMADVTRLMPTADVLAQNPAYAEFMKFYNVSRIYDIDCTWEGAYFEIAELMKLDLEHKWPEESRMALRSAYWRFSIVYRELSGKMPELPIGDAFVIYLRIFIRDALRDQPKNIVTRRVMSIRKEFMTEKNTERVGLVETSDEALTAGSLITKTGTIVSKMIPKLSYTAKNPLKAAFIYDDMTGDSSWTADHEKGRLRLEEAYGGVVATRSFEGCSEQSSFEEAVREAAEWGADAVFTTSPALINDTLRAAIEYKDIKFLNCSVNLAHQAVRTYYARMYEAKFLTGLIAGIEAAADGTHRIGYCSDYPIYGTIAGINAFAIGAAMTDPLVKVYLEWESRRDENWWWDMVDRGIHVMSAADSVHSADGSDAYGLCYVERCEPGEGNDLSETCRIRNLSAPIYKWGRLYEIIVRTIIDGSYNADLVDRKDQATNYWWGIDSGAVDIVLAEDLSGYTKQLVSVLRRDIVDGSFSPFDGELRSQEGLVRTQSDMPLTSGDIIMMDWLNENIIGEIPVIDALTDEAQVTVRYSGVGKTKRESQS
;
A
#
# COMPACT_ATOMS: atom_id res chain seq x y z
N MET A 1 -35.15 34.79 -27.44
CA MET A 1 -36.01 33.84 -28.18
C MET A 1 -36.46 32.73 -27.21
N MET A 2 -37.57 32.05 -27.42
CA MET A 2 -38.24 31.29 -26.35
C MET A 2 -37.66 29.88 -26.06
N PHE A 3 -36.70 29.39 -26.85
CA PHE A 3 -36.19 27.99 -26.80
C PHE A 3 -34.69 27.85 -27.05
N ASP A 4 -33.90 28.90 -26.99
CA ASP A 4 -32.49 28.85 -27.37
C ASP A 4 -31.68 27.85 -26.46
N GLU A 5 -32.02 27.77 -25.19
CA GLU A 5 -31.42 26.87 -24.22
C GLU A 5 -31.77 25.40 -24.52
N TYR A 6 -33.03 25.14 -24.87
CA TYR A 6 -33.46 23.79 -25.25
C TYR A 6 -32.77 23.33 -26.53
N ILE A 7 -32.69 24.20 -27.56
CA ILE A 7 -32.01 23.93 -28.82
C ILE A 7 -30.54 23.60 -28.59
N ALA A 8 -29.88 24.35 -27.72
CA ALA A 8 -28.49 24.08 -27.35
C ALA A 8 -28.31 22.70 -26.66
N ALA A 9 -29.15 22.41 -25.64
CA ALA A 9 -29.15 21.13 -24.94
C ALA A 9 -29.48 19.95 -25.91
N ARG A 10 -30.46 20.11 -26.80
CA ARG A 10 -30.79 19.10 -27.82
C ARG A 10 -29.65 18.87 -28.82
N LYS A 11 -28.96 19.92 -29.24
CA LYS A 11 -27.78 19.80 -30.10
C LYS A 11 -26.68 18.95 -29.44
N GLN A 12 -26.44 19.15 -28.15
CA GLN A 12 -25.54 18.33 -27.36
C GLN A 12 -26.02 16.87 -27.32
N GLY A 13 -27.28 16.62 -26.95
CA GLY A 13 -27.86 15.28 -26.91
C GLY A 13 -27.78 14.54 -28.24
N LYS A 14 -28.04 15.23 -29.35
CA LYS A 14 -27.87 14.65 -30.70
C LYS A 14 -26.42 14.32 -31.05
N LYS A 15 -25.46 15.12 -30.56
CA LYS A 15 -24.02 14.84 -30.73
C LYS A 15 -23.64 13.58 -29.97
N GLU A 16 -24.07 13.48 -28.72
CA GLU A 16 -23.79 12.30 -27.85
C GLU A 16 -24.46 11.04 -28.44
N TYR A 17 -25.73 11.13 -28.84
CA TYR A 17 -26.45 10.05 -29.49
C TYR A 17 -25.71 9.51 -30.74
N LYS A 18 -25.21 10.39 -31.61
CA LYS A 18 -24.43 9.99 -32.80
C LYS A 18 -23.09 9.35 -32.45
N ALA A 19 -22.40 9.89 -31.43
CA ALA A 19 -21.12 9.34 -30.99
C ALA A 19 -21.29 7.91 -30.48
N LYS A 20 -22.28 7.67 -29.60
CA LYS A 20 -22.60 6.34 -29.06
C LYS A 20 -23.03 5.36 -30.16
N THR A 21 -23.89 5.80 -31.08
CA THR A 21 -24.29 4.97 -32.24
C THR A 21 -23.10 4.59 -33.12
N ALA A 22 -22.17 5.53 -33.36
CA ALA A 22 -20.97 5.26 -34.15
C ALA A 22 -19.99 4.29 -33.45
N ALA A 23 -19.97 4.31 -32.11
CA ALA A 23 -19.20 3.38 -31.33
C ALA A 23 -19.86 1.98 -31.15
N GLY A 24 -21.08 1.79 -31.66
CA GLY A 24 -21.85 0.56 -31.46
C GLY A 24 -22.44 0.42 -30.03
N GLU A 25 -22.47 1.51 -29.27
CA GLU A 25 -23.00 1.56 -27.92
C GLU A 25 -24.48 1.97 -27.92
N TYR A 26 -25.19 1.68 -26.80
CA TYR A 26 -26.58 2.06 -26.62
C TYR A 26 -26.73 3.59 -26.54
N PRO A 27 -27.47 4.24 -27.45
CA PRO A 27 -27.44 5.69 -27.63
C PRO A 27 -28.48 6.46 -26.81
N TYR A 28 -29.31 5.77 -26.05
CA TYR A 28 -30.34 6.39 -25.21
C TYR A 28 -30.00 6.30 -23.73
N LEU A 29 -30.81 6.95 -22.88
CA LEU A 29 -30.67 6.96 -21.46
C LEU A 29 -30.74 5.53 -20.89
N PRO A 30 -29.75 5.06 -20.11
CA PRO A 30 -29.78 3.72 -19.51
C PRO A 30 -30.96 3.56 -18.55
N ALA A 31 -31.60 2.40 -18.58
CA ALA A 31 -32.67 2.05 -17.65
C ALA A 31 -32.20 0.95 -16.68
N LEU A 32 -32.40 1.15 -15.37
CA LEU A 32 -31.99 0.17 -14.36
C LEU A 32 -32.62 -1.20 -14.58
N GLU A 33 -33.90 -1.25 -14.97
CA GLU A 33 -34.61 -2.51 -15.27
C GLU A 33 -33.99 -3.28 -16.45
N SER A 34 -33.26 -2.60 -17.33
CA SER A 34 -32.52 -3.26 -18.41
C SER A 34 -31.14 -3.76 -17.96
N LEU A 35 -30.53 -3.08 -17.00
CA LEU A 35 -29.22 -3.44 -16.44
C LEU A 35 -29.32 -4.54 -15.36
N VAL A 36 -30.41 -4.50 -14.59
CA VAL A 36 -30.70 -5.43 -13.49
C VAL A 36 -32.11 -5.99 -13.68
N PRO A 37 -32.27 -7.09 -14.42
CA PRO A 37 -33.61 -7.64 -14.76
C PRO A 37 -34.51 -7.91 -13.55
N ASP A 38 -33.94 -8.30 -12.42
CA ASP A 38 -34.66 -8.58 -11.15
C ASP A 38 -34.65 -7.40 -10.16
N ALA A 39 -34.37 -6.18 -10.61
CA ALA A 39 -34.29 -4.99 -9.74
C ALA A 39 -35.54 -4.79 -8.85
N ASN A 40 -36.72 -5.18 -9.34
CA ASN A 40 -37.98 -5.07 -8.60
C ASN A 40 -38.12 -6.12 -7.47
N ARG A 41 -37.29 -7.17 -7.46
CA ARG A 41 -37.26 -8.22 -6.43
C ARG A 41 -36.21 -7.95 -5.34
N LEU A 42 -35.31 -7.03 -5.58
CA LEU A 42 -34.26 -6.67 -4.60
C LEU A 42 -34.89 -6.03 -3.35
N VAL A 43 -34.25 -6.24 -2.22
CA VAL A 43 -34.65 -5.59 -0.98
C VAL A 43 -34.48 -4.10 -1.10
N GLN A 44 -35.51 -3.35 -0.73
CA GLN A 44 -35.56 -1.90 -0.82
C GLN A 44 -35.34 -1.29 0.57
N TYR A 45 -34.37 -0.40 0.65
CA TYR A 45 -34.04 0.31 1.88
C TYR A 45 -34.21 1.84 1.66
N PRO A 46 -35.17 2.50 2.32
CA PRO A 46 -35.36 3.95 2.15
C PRO A 46 -34.21 4.72 2.80
N LEU A 47 -33.50 5.51 2.00
CA LEU A 47 -32.50 6.46 2.50
C LEU A 47 -33.15 7.81 2.87
N GLY A 48 -34.35 8.07 2.32
CA GLY A 48 -35.13 9.28 2.57
C GLY A 48 -34.69 10.46 1.74
N LEU A 49 -35.06 11.65 2.19
CA LEU A 49 -34.76 12.91 1.53
C LEU A 49 -33.29 13.28 1.72
N MET A 50 -32.56 13.40 0.63
CA MET A 50 -31.15 13.75 0.64
C MET A 50 -30.73 14.54 -0.60
N GLU A 51 -29.66 15.28 -0.48
CA GLU A 51 -29.00 15.94 -1.60
C GLU A 51 -28.07 14.93 -2.30
N ILE A 52 -28.26 14.70 -3.59
CA ILE A 52 -27.45 13.74 -4.37
C ILE A 52 -26.63 14.44 -5.45
N PRO A 53 -25.38 13.97 -5.72
CA PRO A 53 -24.56 14.50 -6.79
C PRO A 53 -25.19 14.21 -8.18
N VAL A 54 -25.38 15.25 -8.98
CA VAL A 54 -25.95 15.11 -10.33
C VAL A 54 -25.04 14.25 -11.22
N GLY A 55 -23.73 14.27 -10.98
CA GLY A 55 -22.75 13.46 -11.68
C GLY A 55 -22.91 11.95 -11.47
N LEU A 56 -23.47 11.51 -10.34
CA LEU A 56 -23.71 10.10 -10.02
C LEU A 56 -25.07 9.60 -10.56
N ILE A 57 -25.87 10.46 -11.18
CA ILE A 57 -27.13 10.04 -11.79
C ILE A 57 -26.84 9.42 -13.14
N ALA A 58 -26.92 8.08 -13.20
CA ALA A 58 -26.52 7.26 -14.34
C ALA A 58 -27.66 6.99 -15.34
N GLY A 59 -28.93 7.07 -14.91
CA GLY A 59 -30.03 6.70 -15.78
C GLY A 59 -31.42 6.88 -15.17
N THR A 60 -32.39 6.25 -15.79
CA THR A 60 -33.79 6.19 -15.31
C THR A 60 -34.10 4.79 -14.74
N LYS A 61 -35.09 4.68 -13.84
CA LYS A 61 -35.49 3.37 -13.32
C LYS A 61 -36.14 2.51 -14.39
N THR A 62 -37.07 3.10 -15.17
CA THR A 62 -37.93 2.36 -16.11
C THR A 62 -37.61 2.70 -17.54
N GLN A 63 -37.95 1.79 -18.49
CA GLN A 63 -37.71 1.95 -19.94
C GLN A 63 -38.62 2.98 -20.59
N GLY A 64 -39.74 3.36 -19.99
CA GLY A 64 -40.82 4.08 -20.62
C GLY A 64 -40.51 5.48 -21.19
N ARG A 65 -39.37 6.10 -20.80
CA ARG A 65 -39.00 7.46 -21.27
C ARG A 65 -37.53 7.58 -21.67
N GLN A 66 -36.80 6.46 -21.74
CA GLN A 66 -35.40 6.46 -22.09
C GLN A 66 -35.09 7.12 -23.43
N ASN A 67 -35.95 6.93 -24.46
CA ASN A 67 -35.75 7.44 -25.82
C ASN A 67 -35.93 8.97 -25.93
N SER A 68 -36.37 9.64 -24.88
CA SER A 68 -36.49 11.10 -24.87
C SER A 68 -35.17 11.81 -24.58
N PHE A 69 -34.16 11.06 -24.17
CA PHE A 69 -32.86 11.60 -23.72
C PHE A 69 -31.69 10.77 -24.30
N ALA A 70 -30.58 11.44 -24.54
CA ALA A 70 -29.29 10.83 -24.72
C ALA A 70 -28.74 10.33 -23.38
N PRO A 71 -27.64 9.50 -23.34
CA PRO A 71 -27.08 8.97 -22.11
C PRO A 71 -26.69 10.04 -21.08
N ASP A 72 -26.31 11.22 -21.54
CA ASP A 72 -25.99 12.40 -20.72
C ASP A 72 -27.21 13.16 -20.18
N PHE A 73 -28.41 12.62 -20.34
CA PHE A 73 -29.71 13.26 -20.05
C PHE A 73 -30.07 14.45 -20.93
N MET A 74 -29.29 14.77 -21.97
CA MET A 74 -29.68 15.85 -22.87
C MET A 74 -30.84 15.43 -23.75
N PRO A 75 -31.78 16.36 -24.04
CA PRO A 75 -33.02 16.03 -24.78
C PRO A 75 -32.77 15.66 -26.25
N LEU A 76 -33.56 14.72 -26.76
CA LEU A 76 -33.53 14.29 -28.16
C LEU A 76 -34.78 14.73 -28.96
N LEU A 77 -35.89 14.98 -28.25
CA LEU A 77 -37.18 15.27 -28.88
C LEU A 77 -37.20 16.63 -29.61
N ASP A 78 -38.18 16.79 -30.51
CA ASP A 78 -38.29 18.02 -31.33
C ASP A 78 -38.57 19.27 -30.50
N GLU A 79 -38.05 20.41 -30.94
CA GLU A 79 -38.22 21.71 -30.28
C GLU A 79 -39.66 22.22 -30.23
N ASN A 80 -40.52 21.74 -31.14
CA ASN A 80 -41.94 22.08 -31.15
C ASN A 80 -42.81 21.15 -30.28
N SER A 81 -42.19 20.23 -29.56
CA SER A 81 -42.90 19.25 -28.73
C SER A 81 -43.35 19.87 -27.39
N GLU A 82 -44.39 19.31 -26.78
CA GLU A 82 -44.81 19.61 -25.40
C GLU A 82 -43.69 19.35 -24.42
N PHE A 83 -42.79 18.39 -24.76
CA PHE A 83 -41.63 18.12 -23.97
C PHE A 83 -40.68 19.32 -23.89
N ALA A 84 -40.40 19.97 -25.01
CA ALA A 84 -39.53 21.14 -25.07
C ALA A 84 -40.11 22.35 -24.30
N LEU A 85 -41.41 22.55 -24.37
CA LEU A 85 -42.11 23.56 -23.60
C LEU A 85 -41.92 23.34 -22.08
N LYS A 86 -42.16 22.12 -21.59
CA LYS A 86 -42.02 21.75 -20.20
C LYS A 86 -40.57 21.82 -19.75
N TRP A 87 -39.62 21.43 -20.58
CA TRP A 87 -38.18 21.48 -20.26
C TRP A 87 -37.71 22.94 -20.12
N SER A 88 -38.07 23.80 -21.07
CA SER A 88 -37.74 25.24 -21.06
C SER A 88 -38.38 25.99 -19.88
N SER A 89 -39.60 25.60 -19.48
CA SER A 89 -40.22 26.14 -18.26
C SER A 89 -39.47 25.75 -17.01
N LEU A 90 -39.03 24.48 -16.89
CA LEU A 90 -38.20 24.01 -15.76
C LEU A 90 -36.84 24.69 -15.74
N TYR A 91 -36.20 24.93 -16.90
CA TYR A 91 -34.93 25.62 -17.00
C TYR A 91 -35.03 27.06 -16.41
N ARG A 92 -36.08 27.80 -16.77
CA ARG A 92 -36.31 29.14 -16.22
C ARG A 92 -36.63 29.10 -14.73
N ALA A 93 -37.49 28.18 -14.29
CA ALA A 93 -37.82 28.01 -12.88
C ALA A 93 -36.56 27.74 -12.05
N GLN A 94 -35.65 26.91 -12.56
CA GLN A 94 -34.40 26.59 -11.88
C GLN A 94 -33.51 27.85 -11.70
N ILE A 95 -33.41 28.69 -12.71
CA ILE A 95 -32.63 29.94 -12.65
C ILE A 95 -33.27 30.97 -11.71
N SER A 96 -34.59 31.07 -11.68
CA SER A 96 -35.30 32.11 -10.90
C SER A 96 -35.49 31.75 -9.44
N GLU A 97 -35.89 30.51 -9.13
CA GLU A 97 -36.35 30.09 -7.81
C GLU A 97 -35.70 28.80 -7.29
N GLY A 98 -35.06 28.02 -8.17
CA GLY A 98 -34.65 26.66 -7.89
C GLY A 98 -35.79 25.66 -7.92
N PHE A 99 -35.46 24.36 -7.94
CA PHE A 99 -36.48 23.31 -7.82
C PHE A 99 -36.95 23.18 -6.37
N ARG A 100 -38.27 23.25 -6.15
CA ARG A 100 -38.87 23.09 -4.85
C ARG A 100 -39.13 21.61 -4.50
N ASP A 101 -39.55 20.83 -5.49
CA ASP A 101 -39.90 19.44 -5.29
C ASP A 101 -38.68 18.51 -5.52
N PRO A 102 -38.39 17.58 -4.59
CA PRO A 102 -37.34 16.58 -4.79
C PRO A 102 -37.68 15.65 -5.94
N ILE A 103 -36.67 15.13 -6.62
CA ILE A 103 -36.83 14.01 -7.53
C ILE A 103 -37.00 12.72 -6.76
N LYS A 104 -37.52 11.64 -7.38
CA LYS A 104 -37.50 10.30 -6.82
C LYS A 104 -36.48 9.45 -7.54
N ALA A 105 -35.56 8.82 -6.80
CA ALA A 105 -34.48 8.04 -7.37
C ALA A 105 -34.27 6.74 -6.62
N TYR A 106 -33.81 5.73 -7.35
CA TYR A 106 -33.26 4.49 -6.79
C TYR A 106 -31.74 4.56 -6.81
N GLU A 107 -31.12 4.09 -5.74
CA GLU A 107 -29.68 3.92 -5.67
C GLU A 107 -29.33 2.44 -5.85
N TYR A 108 -28.36 2.16 -6.72
CA TYR A 108 -27.78 0.83 -6.92
C TYR A 108 -26.32 0.94 -7.29
N LEU A 109 -25.46 0.27 -6.53
CA LEU A 109 -23.99 0.28 -6.72
C LEU A 109 -23.41 1.70 -6.90
N HIS A 110 -23.72 2.59 -5.96
CA HIS A 110 -23.24 3.98 -5.90
C HIS A 110 -23.69 4.84 -7.10
N ARG A 111 -24.75 4.43 -7.82
CA ARG A 111 -25.34 5.18 -8.94
C ARG A 111 -26.82 5.40 -8.69
N PHE A 112 -27.33 6.54 -9.14
CA PHE A 112 -28.74 6.89 -9.01
C PHE A 112 -29.48 6.70 -10.33
N TYR A 113 -30.69 6.17 -10.24
CA TYR A 113 -31.59 5.95 -11.35
C TYR A 113 -32.93 6.62 -11.07
N VAL A 114 -33.31 7.58 -11.89
CA VAL A 114 -34.44 8.45 -11.65
C VAL A 114 -35.75 7.72 -11.95
N LEU A 115 -36.67 7.65 -10.95
CA LEU A 115 -38.03 7.21 -11.14
C LEU A 115 -38.92 8.35 -11.62
N GLU A 116 -38.80 9.53 -10.97
CA GLU A 116 -39.56 10.72 -11.26
C GLU A 116 -38.65 11.96 -11.24
N GLY A 117 -38.69 12.76 -12.32
CA GLY A 117 -37.93 14.01 -12.41
C GLY A 117 -36.84 14.04 -13.48
N ASN A 118 -36.80 13.12 -14.46
CA ASN A 118 -35.82 13.08 -15.54
C ASN A 118 -35.57 14.44 -16.23
N LYS A 119 -36.62 15.27 -16.42
CA LYS A 119 -36.46 16.62 -16.99
C LYS A 119 -35.74 17.57 -16.04
N ARG A 120 -35.98 17.46 -14.71
CA ARG A 120 -35.27 18.26 -13.71
C ARG A 120 -33.80 17.92 -13.70
N VAL A 121 -33.45 16.62 -13.76
CA VAL A 121 -32.06 16.15 -13.90
C VAL A 121 -31.44 16.65 -15.20
N SER A 122 -32.17 16.58 -16.32
CA SER A 122 -31.71 17.10 -17.61
C SER A 122 -31.36 18.60 -17.55
N VAL A 123 -32.23 19.40 -16.92
CA VAL A 123 -31.99 20.82 -16.70
C VAL A 123 -30.80 21.06 -15.75
N SER A 124 -30.70 20.30 -14.67
CA SER A 124 -29.58 20.43 -13.74
C SER A 124 -28.23 20.14 -14.40
N LYS A 125 -28.16 19.09 -15.25
CA LYS A 125 -26.96 18.77 -16.05
C LYS A 125 -26.65 19.86 -17.08
N ALA A 126 -27.68 20.43 -17.73
CA ALA A 126 -27.48 21.52 -18.70
C ALA A 126 -27.00 22.83 -18.06
N LEU A 127 -27.26 23.02 -16.78
CA LEU A 127 -26.83 24.18 -15.97
C LEU A 127 -25.57 23.91 -15.14
N ASP A 128 -24.93 22.75 -15.27
CA ASP A 128 -23.80 22.31 -14.48
C ASP A 128 -24.04 22.40 -12.95
N ILE A 129 -25.29 22.14 -12.52
CA ILE A 129 -25.65 22.13 -11.11
C ILE A 129 -25.03 20.90 -10.45
N PRO A 130 -24.28 21.06 -9.34
CA PRO A 130 -23.53 19.93 -8.77
C PRO A 130 -24.42 18.91 -8.05
N THR A 131 -25.53 19.36 -7.43
CA THR A 131 -26.38 18.51 -6.58
C THR A 131 -27.87 18.79 -6.83
N ILE A 132 -28.71 17.82 -6.49
CA ILE A 132 -30.18 17.95 -6.57
C ILE A 132 -30.84 17.21 -5.39
N MET A 133 -31.91 17.77 -4.84
CA MET A 133 -32.71 17.11 -3.80
C MET A 133 -33.46 15.91 -4.35
N ALA A 134 -33.34 14.77 -3.67
CA ALA A 134 -33.96 13.51 -4.05
C ALA A 134 -34.52 12.76 -2.85
N ASP A 135 -35.68 12.12 -3.04
CA ASP A 135 -36.16 11.06 -2.17
C ASP A 135 -35.62 9.73 -2.71
N VAL A 136 -34.71 9.11 -1.96
CA VAL A 136 -33.87 8.00 -2.44
C VAL A 136 -34.25 6.70 -1.75
N THR A 137 -34.40 5.65 -2.56
CA THR A 137 -34.52 4.26 -2.11
C THR A 137 -33.33 3.45 -2.61
N ARG A 138 -32.57 2.83 -1.71
CA ARG A 138 -31.47 1.91 -2.06
C ARG A 138 -32.02 0.53 -2.42
N LEU A 139 -31.57 -0.03 -3.53
CA LEU A 139 -31.74 -1.43 -3.85
C LEU A 139 -30.51 -2.20 -3.37
N MET A 140 -30.74 -3.14 -2.44
CA MET A 140 -29.65 -3.94 -1.89
C MET A 140 -29.21 -5.00 -2.90
N PRO A 141 -27.95 -4.96 -3.36
CA PRO A 141 -27.41 -6.02 -4.22
C PRO A 141 -27.44 -7.38 -3.53
N THR A 142 -27.46 -8.45 -4.33
CA THR A 142 -27.30 -9.82 -3.82
C THR A 142 -25.90 -10.03 -3.23
N ALA A 143 -25.72 -11.06 -2.39
CA ALA A 143 -24.42 -11.38 -1.81
C ALA A 143 -23.33 -11.58 -2.86
N ASP A 144 -23.64 -12.29 -3.95
CA ASP A 144 -22.71 -12.53 -5.06
C ASP A 144 -22.29 -11.23 -5.76
N VAL A 145 -23.21 -10.28 -5.94
CA VAL A 145 -22.89 -8.97 -6.54
C VAL A 145 -22.04 -8.14 -5.58
N LEU A 146 -22.30 -8.20 -4.28
CA LEU A 146 -21.49 -7.51 -3.26
C LEU A 146 -20.07 -8.07 -3.20
N ALA A 147 -19.90 -9.39 -3.27
CA ALA A 147 -18.58 -10.02 -3.32
C ALA A 147 -17.76 -9.60 -4.55
N GLN A 148 -18.43 -9.34 -5.68
CA GLN A 148 -17.79 -8.80 -6.89
C GLN A 148 -17.57 -7.28 -6.87
N ASN A 149 -18.08 -6.57 -5.85
CA ASN A 149 -17.99 -5.12 -5.73
C ASN A 149 -17.56 -4.72 -4.30
N PRO A 150 -16.37 -5.12 -3.83
CA PRO A 150 -15.91 -4.88 -2.45
C PRO A 150 -15.84 -3.40 -2.09
N ALA A 151 -15.40 -2.54 -3.00
CA ALA A 151 -15.40 -1.09 -2.81
C ALA A 151 -16.79 -0.52 -2.47
N TYR A 152 -17.86 -1.07 -3.10
CA TYR A 152 -19.22 -0.66 -2.75
C TYR A 152 -19.67 -1.18 -1.38
N ALA A 153 -19.26 -2.38 -1.00
CA ALA A 153 -19.52 -2.91 0.34
C ALA A 153 -18.88 -2.04 1.44
N GLU A 154 -17.66 -1.57 1.22
CA GLU A 154 -17.02 -0.59 2.10
C GLU A 154 -17.72 0.77 2.07
N PHE A 155 -18.08 1.26 0.88
CA PHE A 155 -18.85 2.49 0.74
C PHE A 155 -20.11 2.50 1.62
N MET A 156 -20.83 1.39 1.67
CA MET A 156 -22.03 1.31 2.52
C MET A 156 -21.71 1.51 4.01
N LYS A 157 -20.58 0.95 4.48
CA LYS A 157 -20.12 1.17 5.87
C LYS A 157 -19.73 2.65 6.07
N PHE A 158 -18.91 3.18 5.17
CA PHE A 158 -18.48 4.59 5.18
C PHE A 158 -19.68 5.54 5.17
N TYR A 159 -20.69 5.32 4.30
CA TYR A 159 -21.89 6.14 4.26
C TYR A 159 -22.70 6.05 5.56
N ASN A 160 -22.76 4.90 6.20
CA ASN A 160 -23.50 4.74 7.45
C ASN A 160 -22.95 5.63 8.56
N VAL A 161 -21.64 5.81 8.64
CA VAL A 161 -20.99 6.61 9.68
C VAL A 161 -20.78 8.05 9.29
N SER A 162 -20.40 8.32 8.01
CA SER A 162 -20.06 9.66 7.53
C SER A 162 -21.24 10.44 6.95
N ARG A 163 -22.23 9.76 6.36
CA ARG A 163 -23.31 10.36 5.55
C ARG A 163 -22.78 11.13 4.32
N ILE A 164 -21.55 10.87 3.88
CA ILE A 164 -20.96 11.47 2.68
C ILE A 164 -21.20 10.52 1.50
N TYR A 165 -21.85 11.05 0.46
CA TYR A 165 -22.18 10.32 -0.76
C TYR A 165 -21.30 10.70 -1.96
N ASP A 166 -20.66 11.87 -1.88
CA ASP A 166 -19.99 12.50 -3.02
C ASP A 166 -18.69 11.78 -3.43
N ILE A 167 -18.05 11.07 -2.50
CA ILE A 167 -16.76 10.38 -2.72
C ILE A 167 -17.04 8.99 -3.28
N ASP A 168 -16.64 8.77 -4.55
CA ASP A 168 -16.83 7.52 -5.29
C ASP A 168 -15.47 6.88 -5.58
N CYS A 169 -15.06 5.92 -4.76
CA CYS A 169 -13.83 5.17 -4.90
C CYS A 169 -14.10 3.81 -5.57
N THR A 170 -13.13 3.34 -6.37
CA THR A 170 -13.29 2.13 -7.19
C THR A 170 -12.47 0.93 -6.70
N TRP A 171 -11.55 1.11 -5.75
CA TRP A 171 -10.72 0.02 -5.21
C TRP A 171 -11.06 -0.27 -3.75
N GLU A 172 -10.88 -1.51 -3.38
CA GLU A 172 -11.08 -2.02 -2.02
C GLU A 172 -10.04 -1.43 -1.06
N GLY A 173 -10.45 -1.10 0.17
CA GLY A 173 -9.62 -0.44 1.17
C GLY A 173 -9.64 1.09 1.14
N ALA A 174 -10.17 1.71 0.06
CA ALA A 174 -10.18 3.16 -0.11
C ALA A 174 -10.90 3.92 1.01
N TYR A 175 -12.06 3.42 1.43
CA TYR A 175 -12.85 4.08 2.47
C TYR A 175 -12.32 3.81 3.88
N PHE A 176 -11.68 2.66 4.09
CA PHE A 176 -10.91 2.41 5.31
C PHE A 176 -9.73 3.37 5.41
N GLU A 177 -8.98 3.55 4.33
CA GLU A 177 -7.87 4.51 4.30
C GLU A 177 -8.34 5.95 4.57
N ILE A 178 -9.47 6.38 3.99
CA ILE A 178 -10.05 7.69 4.31
C ILE A 178 -10.35 7.81 5.81
N ALA A 179 -10.98 6.79 6.40
CA ALA A 179 -11.31 6.79 7.83
C ALA A 179 -10.04 6.88 8.69
N GLU A 180 -9.03 6.11 8.37
CA GLU A 180 -7.73 6.12 9.05
C GLU A 180 -7.03 7.47 8.96
N LEU A 181 -6.92 8.03 7.74
CA LEU A 181 -6.35 9.37 7.54
C LEU A 181 -7.09 10.44 8.34
N MET A 182 -8.39 10.25 8.56
CA MET A 182 -9.22 11.11 9.43
C MET A 182 -9.05 10.79 10.92
N LYS A 183 -8.31 9.74 11.31
CA LYS A 183 -8.22 9.18 12.66
C LYS A 183 -9.60 8.78 13.20
N LEU A 184 -10.43 8.18 12.37
CA LEU A 184 -11.78 7.72 12.64
C LEU A 184 -11.93 6.25 12.16
N ASP A 185 -13.06 5.61 12.51
CA ASP A 185 -13.40 4.25 12.10
C ASP A 185 -14.67 4.20 11.22
N LEU A 186 -15.00 3.00 10.73
CA LEU A 186 -16.21 2.73 9.96
C LEU A 186 -17.36 2.09 10.79
N GLU A 187 -17.25 2.11 12.11
CA GLU A 187 -18.25 1.53 13.03
C GLU A 187 -19.05 2.61 13.76
N HIS A 188 -18.40 3.72 14.14
CA HIS A 188 -19.00 4.79 14.91
C HIS A 188 -19.35 6.00 14.04
N LYS A 189 -20.47 6.68 14.37
CA LYS A 189 -20.86 7.90 13.65
C LYS A 189 -19.78 8.98 13.77
N TRP A 190 -19.37 9.50 12.64
CA TRP A 190 -18.40 10.57 12.58
C TRP A 190 -18.93 11.90 13.13
N PRO A 191 -18.09 12.66 13.83
CA PRO A 191 -18.42 14.02 14.24
C PRO A 191 -18.82 14.89 13.04
N GLU A 192 -19.76 15.80 13.24
CA GLU A 192 -20.27 16.66 12.17
C GLU A 192 -19.15 17.53 11.57
N GLU A 193 -18.26 18.05 12.40
CA GLU A 193 -17.12 18.84 11.98
C GLU A 193 -16.20 18.04 11.02
N SER A 194 -15.88 16.81 11.37
CA SER A 194 -15.03 15.92 10.52
C SER A 194 -15.70 15.62 9.18
N ARG A 195 -17.02 15.36 9.19
CA ARG A 195 -17.79 15.12 7.96
C ARG A 195 -17.81 16.36 7.05
N MET A 196 -18.02 17.54 7.62
CA MET A 196 -18.02 18.81 6.88
C MET A 196 -16.63 19.12 6.33
N ALA A 197 -15.57 18.93 7.12
CA ALA A 197 -14.20 19.16 6.69
C ALA A 197 -13.83 18.27 5.51
N LEU A 198 -14.10 16.95 5.58
CA LEU A 198 -13.81 16.00 4.50
C LEU A 198 -14.61 16.32 3.23
N ARG A 199 -15.92 16.58 3.36
CA ARG A 199 -16.78 16.93 2.22
C ARG A 199 -16.31 18.21 1.54
N SER A 200 -15.95 19.24 2.34
CA SER A 200 -15.41 20.49 1.83
C SER A 200 -14.06 20.32 1.13
N ALA A 201 -13.17 19.47 1.68
CA ALA A 201 -11.91 19.12 1.07
C ALA A 201 -12.10 18.43 -0.29
N TYR A 202 -12.98 17.43 -0.35
CA TYR A 202 -13.33 16.74 -1.59
C TYR A 202 -13.89 17.69 -2.64
N TRP A 203 -14.78 18.58 -2.26
CA TRP A 203 -15.38 19.55 -3.18
C TRP A 203 -14.32 20.48 -3.80
N ARG A 204 -13.42 21.06 -2.97
CA ARG A 204 -12.31 21.90 -3.45
C ARG A 204 -11.38 21.14 -4.39
N PHE A 205 -11.00 19.91 -4.01
CA PHE A 205 -10.15 19.06 -4.81
C PHE A 205 -10.82 18.71 -6.15
N SER A 206 -12.08 18.27 -6.13
CA SER A 206 -12.80 17.80 -7.32
C SER A 206 -12.96 18.89 -8.38
N ILE A 207 -13.18 20.15 -7.98
CA ILE A 207 -13.23 21.29 -8.90
C ILE A 207 -11.88 21.45 -9.61
N VAL A 208 -10.80 21.49 -8.85
CA VAL A 208 -9.44 21.64 -9.38
C VAL A 208 -9.07 20.47 -10.29
N TYR A 209 -9.36 19.23 -9.85
CA TYR A 209 -9.01 18.05 -10.63
C TYR A 209 -9.74 17.99 -11.97
N ARG A 210 -11.04 18.33 -12.00
CA ARG A 210 -11.81 18.43 -13.26
C ARG A 210 -11.28 19.51 -14.19
N GLU A 211 -10.92 20.67 -13.70
CA GLU A 211 -10.32 21.74 -14.52
C GLU A 211 -8.96 21.34 -15.12
N LEU A 212 -8.25 20.48 -14.44
CA LEU A 212 -6.97 19.95 -14.89
C LEU A 212 -7.08 18.65 -15.69
N SER A 213 -8.28 18.12 -15.97
CA SER A 213 -8.51 16.80 -16.55
C SER A 213 -7.69 16.51 -17.82
N GLY A 214 -7.51 17.50 -18.70
CA GLY A 214 -6.64 17.34 -19.89
C GLY A 214 -5.14 17.24 -19.61
N LYS A 215 -4.69 17.46 -18.36
CA LYS A 215 -3.29 17.39 -17.91
C LYS A 215 -3.08 16.28 -16.90
N MET A 216 -4.14 15.67 -16.40
CA MET A 216 -4.12 14.59 -15.41
C MET A 216 -4.36 13.24 -16.07
N PRO A 217 -3.95 12.13 -15.49
CA PRO A 217 -4.37 10.80 -15.92
C PRO A 217 -5.89 10.64 -15.74
N GLU A 218 -6.49 9.76 -16.53
CA GLU A 218 -7.91 9.40 -16.41
C GLU A 218 -8.08 8.47 -15.20
N LEU A 219 -8.00 9.01 -14.00
CA LEU A 219 -8.25 8.34 -12.75
C LEU A 219 -9.60 8.85 -12.18
N PRO A 220 -10.45 7.99 -11.60
CA PRO A 220 -11.66 8.41 -10.90
C PRO A 220 -11.34 9.46 -9.83
N ILE A 221 -12.21 10.47 -9.70
CA ILE A 221 -11.93 11.61 -8.81
C ILE A 221 -11.83 11.18 -7.35
N GLY A 222 -12.64 10.17 -6.94
CA GLY A 222 -12.58 9.61 -5.60
C GLY A 222 -11.22 8.99 -5.31
N ASP A 223 -10.72 8.18 -6.23
CA ASP A 223 -9.42 7.50 -6.11
C ASP A 223 -8.27 8.53 -6.09
N ALA A 224 -8.30 9.51 -6.99
CA ALA A 224 -7.34 10.60 -6.97
C ALA A 224 -7.39 11.41 -5.66
N PHE A 225 -8.56 11.56 -5.06
CA PHE A 225 -8.72 12.25 -3.79
C PHE A 225 -8.10 11.49 -2.63
N VAL A 226 -8.19 10.15 -2.59
CA VAL A 226 -7.51 9.34 -1.57
C VAL A 226 -6.00 9.55 -1.64
N ILE A 227 -5.40 9.51 -2.84
CA ILE A 227 -3.98 9.80 -3.02
C ILE A 227 -3.63 11.22 -2.53
N TYR A 228 -4.47 12.20 -2.85
CA TYR A 228 -4.28 13.59 -2.39
C TYR A 228 -4.37 13.69 -0.85
N LEU A 229 -5.31 13.01 -0.22
CA LEU A 229 -5.44 12.97 1.23
C LEU A 229 -4.23 12.30 1.89
N ARG A 230 -3.77 11.15 1.37
CA ARG A 230 -2.59 10.44 1.87
C ARG A 230 -1.40 11.37 2.06
N ILE A 231 -1.22 12.30 1.12
CA ILE A 231 -0.08 13.22 1.12
C ILE A 231 -0.36 14.51 1.91
N PHE A 232 -1.57 15.05 1.81
CA PHE A 232 -1.88 16.41 2.29
C PHE A 232 -3.01 16.47 3.32
N ILE A 233 -3.30 15.40 4.06
CA ILE A 233 -4.50 15.30 4.92
C ILE A 233 -4.71 16.53 5.85
N ARG A 234 -3.67 16.94 6.57
CA ARG A 234 -3.78 18.07 7.53
C ARG A 234 -4.15 19.38 6.85
N ASP A 235 -3.59 19.61 5.69
CA ASP A 235 -3.84 20.82 4.92
C ASP A 235 -5.12 20.72 4.10
N ALA A 236 -5.46 19.53 3.61
CA ALA A 236 -6.67 19.33 2.83
C ALA A 236 -7.94 19.62 3.62
N LEU A 237 -7.94 19.29 4.91
CA LEU A 237 -9.08 19.52 5.81
C LEU A 237 -9.26 20.98 6.22
N ARG A 238 -8.22 21.82 6.07
CA ARG A 238 -8.32 23.27 6.30
C ARG A 238 -8.89 23.97 5.08
N ASP A 239 -9.44 25.17 5.31
CA ASP A 239 -9.86 26.01 4.18
C ASP A 239 -8.63 26.49 3.41
N GLN A 240 -8.57 26.17 2.12
CA GLN A 240 -7.41 26.42 1.26
C GLN A 240 -7.83 27.17 -0.01
N PRO A 241 -7.11 28.23 -0.39
CA PRO A 241 -7.34 28.89 -1.67
C PRO A 241 -7.13 27.94 -2.86
N LYS A 242 -7.93 28.09 -3.90
CA LYS A 242 -7.90 27.27 -5.11
C LYS A 242 -6.50 27.14 -5.74
N ASN A 243 -5.72 28.22 -5.76
CA ASN A 243 -4.37 28.21 -6.32
C ASN A 243 -3.40 27.31 -5.53
N ILE A 244 -3.58 27.18 -4.23
CA ILE A 244 -2.79 26.25 -3.39
C ILE A 244 -3.15 24.80 -3.72
N VAL A 245 -4.46 24.49 -3.75
CA VAL A 245 -4.93 23.15 -4.14
C VAL A 245 -4.44 22.79 -5.55
N THR A 246 -4.54 23.73 -6.52
CA THR A 246 -4.03 23.52 -7.89
C THR A 246 -2.54 23.16 -7.91
N ARG A 247 -1.73 23.92 -7.17
CA ARG A 247 -0.27 23.67 -7.10
C ARG A 247 0.03 22.29 -6.51
N ARG A 248 -0.68 21.87 -5.45
CA ARG A 248 -0.51 20.55 -4.81
C ARG A 248 -0.93 19.43 -5.74
N VAL A 249 -2.09 19.52 -6.35
CA VAL A 249 -2.57 18.54 -7.33
C VAL A 249 -1.56 18.37 -8.47
N MET A 250 -1.01 19.48 -8.99
CA MET A 250 0.01 19.42 -10.04
C MET A 250 1.33 18.82 -9.56
N SER A 251 1.71 19.03 -8.29
CA SER A 251 2.98 18.50 -7.74
C SER A 251 2.97 16.98 -7.60
N ILE A 252 1.80 16.37 -7.38
CA ILE A 252 1.64 14.90 -7.24
C ILE A 252 1.12 14.21 -8.52
N ARG A 253 1.19 14.89 -9.67
CA ARG A 253 0.71 14.32 -10.94
C ARG A 253 1.32 12.94 -11.25
N LYS A 254 2.58 12.73 -10.89
CA LYS A 254 3.27 11.45 -11.10
C LYS A 254 2.67 10.33 -10.25
N GLU A 255 2.26 10.62 -9.01
CA GLU A 255 1.61 9.64 -8.14
C GLU A 255 0.28 9.17 -8.72
N PHE A 256 -0.52 10.07 -9.29
CA PHE A 256 -1.73 9.70 -10.02
C PHE A 256 -1.46 8.81 -11.24
N MET A 257 -0.34 8.99 -11.92
CA MET A 257 0.06 8.13 -13.05
C MET A 257 0.48 6.74 -12.59
N THR A 258 1.18 6.65 -11.47
CA THR A 258 1.61 5.37 -10.90
C THR A 258 0.40 4.51 -10.50
N GLU A 259 -0.63 5.12 -9.89
CA GLU A 259 -1.87 4.41 -9.54
C GLU A 259 -2.62 3.83 -10.75
N LYS A 260 -2.51 4.45 -11.91
CA LYS A 260 -3.13 3.95 -13.15
C LYS A 260 -2.37 2.75 -13.76
N ASN A 261 -1.09 2.58 -13.45
CA ASN A 261 -0.25 1.54 -14.03
C ASN A 261 -0.49 0.18 -13.35
N THR A 262 -0.79 -0.88 -14.11
CA THR A 262 -0.93 -2.24 -13.60
C THR A 262 0.39 -2.81 -13.06
N GLU A 263 1.53 -2.41 -13.64
CA GLU A 263 2.87 -2.73 -13.15
C GLU A 263 3.45 -1.54 -12.39
N ARG A 264 2.92 -1.26 -11.19
CA ARG A 264 3.22 -0.04 -10.42
C ARG A 264 4.64 0.00 -9.87
N VAL A 265 5.23 -1.15 -9.60
CA VAL A 265 6.52 -1.27 -8.94
C VAL A 265 7.52 -1.97 -9.85
N GLY A 266 8.65 -1.32 -10.09
CA GLY A 266 9.81 -1.90 -10.75
C GLY A 266 10.82 -2.37 -9.70
N LEU A 267 10.95 -3.67 -9.50
CA LEU A 267 11.95 -4.23 -8.59
C LEU A 267 13.34 -4.19 -9.23
N VAL A 268 14.33 -3.77 -8.45
CA VAL A 268 15.77 -3.88 -8.76
C VAL A 268 16.31 -4.99 -7.87
N GLU A 269 16.44 -6.18 -8.45
CA GLU A 269 16.67 -7.41 -7.70
C GLU A 269 18.14 -7.71 -7.46
N THR A 270 19.05 -7.14 -8.26
CA THR A 270 20.49 -7.33 -8.09
C THR A 270 21.23 -6.00 -7.94
N SER A 271 22.34 -6.04 -7.21
CA SER A 271 23.23 -4.87 -7.07
C SER A 271 23.86 -4.47 -8.41
N ASP A 272 24.12 -5.43 -9.29
CA ASP A 272 24.71 -5.20 -10.61
C ASP A 272 23.72 -4.48 -11.53
N GLU A 273 22.42 -4.79 -11.47
CA GLU A 273 21.38 -4.06 -12.18
C GLU A 273 21.36 -2.58 -11.76
N ALA A 274 21.43 -2.30 -10.45
CA ALA A 274 21.49 -0.93 -9.94
C ALA A 274 22.73 -0.17 -10.41
N LEU A 275 23.89 -0.83 -10.46
CA LEU A 275 25.18 -0.22 -10.84
C LEU A 275 25.37 -0.10 -12.36
N THR A 276 24.71 -0.94 -13.17
CA THR A 276 24.85 -0.95 -14.64
C THR A 276 23.80 -0.13 -15.37
N ALA A 277 22.75 0.31 -14.70
CA ALA A 277 21.69 1.14 -15.29
C ALA A 277 22.22 2.41 -16.01
N GLY A 278 23.40 2.91 -15.63
CA GLY A 278 24.11 3.99 -16.31
C GLY A 278 24.83 3.61 -17.60
N SER A 279 25.02 2.31 -17.90
CA SER A 279 25.72 1.81 -19.08
C SER A 279 24.76 1.12 -20.04
N LEU A 280 23.93 1.88 -20.75
CA LEU A 280 23.07 1.35 -21.82
C LEU A 280 23.92 0.80 -22.98
N ILE A 281 24.10 -0.51 -22.99
CA ILE A 281 24.44 -1.23 -24.21
C ILE A 281 23.15 -1.33 -25.02
N THR A 282 22.97 -0.42 -25.98
CA THR A 282 21.87 -0.57 -26.94
C THR A 282 22.06 -1.91 -27.68
N LYS A 283 20.94 -2.62 -27.97
CA LYS A 283 20.91 -3.88 -28.76
C LYS A 283 21.56 -3.78 -30.16
N THR A 284 22.11 -2.64 -30.52
CA THR A 284 22.81 -2.35 -31.78
C THR A 284 24.33 -2.12 -31.60
N GLY A 285 24.93 -2.45 -30.47
CA GLY A 285 26.39 -2.45 -30.29
C GLY A 285 27.06 -1.08 -30.33
N THR A 286 26.34 0.02 -30.31
CA THR A 286 26.90 1.37 -30.29
C THR A 286 26.82 1.92 -28.87
N ILE A 287 27.97 2.09 -28.23
CA ILE A 287 28.09 2.74 -26.92
C ILE A 287 27.74 4.21 -27.08
N VAL A 288 26.50 4.58 -26.83
CA VAL A 288 26.13 5.98 -26.63
C VAL A 288 26.32 6.28 -25.15
N SER A 289 27.54 6.66 -24.75
CA SER A 289 27.75 7.29 -23.46
C SER A 289 27.06 8.66 -23.52
N LYS A 290 25.78 8.73 -23.08
CA LYS A 290 25.20 10.02 -22.68
C LYS A 290 26.11 10.52 -21.56
N MET A 291 26.73 11.69 -21.76
CA MET A 291 27.43 12.43 -20.73
C MET A 291 26.41 12.78 -19.63
N ILE A 292 26.21 11.87 -18.67
CA ILE A 292 25.59 12.20 -17.40
C ILE A 292 26.62 13.08 -16.68
N PRO A 293 26.27 14.28 -16.21
CA PRO A 293 27.18 15.09 -15.45
C PRO A 293 27.64 14.30 -14.23
N LYS A 294 28.91 13.91 -14.21
CA LYS A 294 29.48 13.21 -13.05
C LYS A 294 29.50 14.23 -11.91
N LEU A 295 28.62 14.08 -10.94
CA LEU A 295 28.67 14.87 -9.71
C LEU A 295 30.00 14.55 -9.03
N SER A 296 30.84 15.54 -8.85
CA SER A 296 32.21 15.36 -8.37
C SER A 296 32.23 15.48 -6.85
N TYR A 297 31.81 14.40 -6.15
CA TYR A 297 31.93 14.34 -4.70
C TYR A 297 33.39 14.07 -4.30
N THR A 298 33.88 14.78 -3.30
CA THR A 298 35.23 14.69 -2.77
C THR A 298 35.22 14.96 -1.27
N ALA A 299 36.30 14.71 -0.55
CA ALA A 299 36.38 15.03 0.86
C ALA A 299 36.21 16.54 1.18
N LYS A 300 36.39 17.45 0.21
CA LYS A 300 36.10 18.89 0.36
C LYS A 300 34.65 19.24 0.04
N ASN A 301 33.99 18.44 -0.76
CA ASN A 301 32.59 18.57 -1.13
C ASN A 301 31.94 17.17 -1.06
N PRO A 302 31.70 16.64 0.15
CA PRO A 302 31.17 15.29 0.32
C PRO A 302 29.70 15.20 -0.12
N LEU A 303 29.29 14.01 -0.56
CA LEU A 303 27.87 13.65 -0.61
C LEU A 303 27.32 13.66 0.82
N LYS A 304 26.22 14.37 1.04
CA LYS A 304 25.59 14.48 2.35
C LYS A 304 24.34 13.61 2.40
N ALA A 305 24.35 12.60 3.26
CA ALA A 305 23.24 11.68 3.47
C ALA A 305 22.68 11.84 4.89
N ALA A 306 21.41 12.18 5.02
CA ALA A 306 20.70 12.24 6.28
C ALA A 306 19.92 10.94 6.52
N PHE A 307 19.86 10.50 7.78
CA PHE A 307 19.14 9.31 8.21
C PHE A 307 18.10 9.72 9.25
N ILE A 308 16.84 9.37 9.04
CA ILE A 308 15.73 9.71 9.92
C ILE A 308 15.14 8.42 10.48
N TYR A 309 15.20 8.29 11.80
CA TYR A 309 14.74 7.16 12.57
C TYR A 309 13.43 7.51 13.29
N ASP A 310 12.46 6.60 13.29
CA ASP A 310 11.22 6.75 14.05
C ASP A 310 11.46 6.64 15.55
N ASP A 311 12.35 5.74 15.99
CA ASP A 311 12.71 5.49 17.39
C ASP A 311 14.10 6.00 17.75
N MET A 312 14.41 5.92 19.06
CA MET A 312 15.78 6.14 19.56
C MET A 312 16.62 4.89 19.35
N THR A 313 17.92 5.07 19.08
CA THR A 313 18.87 3.95 18.92
C THR A 313 19.04 3.08 20.18
N GLY A 314 18.73 3.62 21.36
CA GLY A 314 18.76 2.88 22.61
C GLY A 314 17.52 2.03 22.89
N ASP A 315 16.40 2.31 22.21
CA ASP A 315 15.11 1.71 22.52
C ASP A 315 14.69 0.66 21.45
N SER A 316 15.32 0.68 20.26
CA SER A 316 14.99 -0.20 19.14
C SER A 316 16.24 -0.84 18.55
N SER A 317 16.27 -2.18 18.51
CA SER A 317 17.32 -2.96 17.84
C SER A 317 17.35 -2.69 16.35
N TRP A 318 16.18 -2.49 15.72
CA TRP A 318 16.04 -2.11 14.33
C TRP A 318 16.74 -0.77 14.04
N THR A 319 16.45 0.26 14.83
CA THR A 319 17.07 1.57 14.71
C THR A 319 18.58 1.51 14.96
N ALA A 320 19.01 0.74 15.96
CA ALA A 320 20.43 0.53 16.26
C ALA A 320 21.19 -0.13 15.09
N ASP A 321 20.59 -1.08 14.40
CA ASP A 321 21.21 -1.73 13.24
C ASP A 321 21.29 -0.81 12.02
N HIS A 322 20.30 0.04 11.81
CA HIS A 322 20.36 1.10 10.79
C HIS A 322 21.47 2.13 11.10
N GLU A 323 21.62 2.54 12.38
CA GLU A 323 22.69 3.44 12.80
C GLU A 323 24.09 2.83 12.61
N LYS A 324 24.28 1.55 12.94
CA LYS A 324 25.53 0.83 12.60
C LYS A 324 25.78 0.85 11.09
N GLY A 325 24.72 0.70 10.30
CA GLY A 325 24.78 0.77 8.83
C GLY A 325 25.23 2.14 8.35
N ARG A 326 24.71 3.23 8.93
CA ARG A 326 25.12 4.61 8.65
C ARG A 326 26.58 4.86 8.96
N LEU A 327 27.03 4.46 10.15
CA LEU A 327 28.42 4.63 10.57
C LEU A 327 29.40 3.89 9.65
N ARG A 328 29.02 2.65 9.25
CA ARG A 328 29.81 1.88 8.29
C ARG A 328 29.89 2.56 6.93
N LEU A 329 28.79 3.15 6.43
CA LEU A 329 28.79 3.90 5.18
C LEU A 329 29.81 5.06 5.23
N GLU A 330 29.82 5.83 6.32
CA GLU A 330 30.74 6.95 6.51
C GLU A 330 32.19 6.48 6.55
N GLU A 331 32.49 5.39 7.25
CA GLU A 331 33.80 4.77 7.31
C GLU A 331 34.27 4.29 5.92
N ALA A 332 33.40 3.60 5.18
CA ALA A 332 33.74 3.01 3.88
C ALA A 332 34.11 4.05 2.81
N TYR A 333 33.57 5.26 2.91
CA TYR A 333 33.81 6.32 1.91
C TYR A 333 34.84 7.37 2.37
N GLY A 334 35.43 7.24 3.56
CA GLY A 334 36.60 8.02 3.98
C GLY A 334 36.48 9.54 3.79
N GLY A 335 35.34 10.12 4.17
CA GLY A 335 35.06 11.57 4.06
C GLY A 335 34.49 12.03 2.70
N VAL A 336 34.43 11.18 1.69
CA VAL A 336 33.69 11.48 0.43
C VAL A 336 32.17 11.46 0.66
N VAL A 337 31.72 10.77 1.69
CA VAL A 337 30.34 10.76 2.19
C VAL A 337 30.35 11.32 3.61
N ALA A 338 29.46 12.24 3.90
CA ALA A 338 29.19 12.76 5.22
C ALA A 338 27.77 12.41 5.64
N THR A 339 27.56 11.95 6.86
CA THR A 339 26.24 11.54 7.32
C THR A 339 25.77 12.32 8.54
N ARG A 340 24.46 12.40 8.75
CA ARG A 340 23.80 12.86 9.97
C ARG A 340 22.62 11.95 10.27
N SER A 341 22.33 11.71 11.56
CA SER A 341 21.13 11.00 12.00
C SER A 341 20.22 11.92 12.82
N PHE A 342 18.92 11.64 12.76
CA PHE A 342 17.85 12.27 13.51
C PHE A 342 16.99 11.16 14.11
N GLU A 343 16.86 11.12 15.43
CA GLU A 343 16.19 10.04 16.16
C GLU A 343 14.85 10.51 16.74
N GLY A 344 13.95 9.56 17.06
CA GLY A 344 12.65 9.84 17.69
C GLY A 344 11.69 10.62 16.78
N CYS A 345 11.76 10.38 15.47
CA CYS A 345 10.98 11.12 14.48
C CYS A 345 9.66 10.41 14.10
N SER A 346 9.03 9.69 15.03
CA SER A 346 7.72 9.04 14.84
C SER A 346 6.58 10.04 14.67
N GLU A 347 6.67 11.22 15.31
CA GLU A 347 5.68 12.28 15.17
C GLU A 347 5.98 13.15 13.94
N GLN A 348 4.93 13.54 13.22
CA GLN A 348 5.09 14.36 12.00
C GLN A 348 5.87 15.66 12.25
N SER A 349 5.69 16.32 13.39
CA SER A 349 6.38 17.58 13.71
C SER A 349 7.88 17.39 13.85
N SER A 350 8.33 16.32 14.53
CA SER A 350 9.76 15.99 14.68
C SER A 350 10.34 15.54 13.33
N PHE A 351 9.59 14.79 12.54
CA PHE A 351 10.00 14.41 11.19
C PHE A 351 10.20 15.64 10.27
N GLU A 352 9.23 16.56 10.23
CA GLU A 352 9.32 17.78 9.41
C GLU A 352 10.50 18.67 9.85
N GLU A 353 10.81 18.73 11.15
CA GLU A 353 11.97 19.43 11.66
C GLU A 353 13.27 18.77 11.21
N ALA A 354 13.40 17.45 11.36
CA ALA A 354 14.54 16.69 10.89
C ALA A 354 14.81 16.87 9.39
N VAL A 355 13.78 16.82 8.56
CA VAL A 355 13.90 17.08 7.11
C VAL A 355 14.36 18.51 6.83
N ARG A 356 13.81 19.50 7.54
CA ARG A 356 14.22 20.91 7.38
C ARG A 356 15.71 21.08 7.72
N GLU A 357 16.16 20.54 8.85
CA GLU A 357 17.57 20.59 9.25
C GLU A 357 18.49 19.85 8.26
N ALA A 358 18.05 18.70 7.73
CA ALA A 358 18.77 17.99 6.69
C ALA A 358 18.90 18.83 5.41
N ALA A 359 17.82 19.51 5.00
CA ALA A 359 17.83 20.39 3.82
C ALA A 359 18.73 21.62 4.05
N GLU A 360 18.66 22.26 5.22
CA GLU A 360 19.54 23.39 5.58
C GLU A 360 21.02 22.97 5.65
N TRP A 361 21.30 21.75 6.08
CA TRP A 361 22.65 21.17 6.04
C TRP A 361 23.10 20.92 4.59
N GLY A 362 22.18 20.87 3.62
CA GLY A 362 22.41 20.62 2.21
C GLY A 362 22.51 19.14 1.89
N ALA A 363 21.65 18.32 2.43
CA ALA A 363 21.57 16.90 2.15
C ALA A 363 21.30 16.63 0.66
N ASP A 364 22.05 15.70 0.05
CA ASP A 364 21.82 15.17 -1.30
C ASP A 364 20.82 14.02 -1.28
N ALA A 365 20.77 13.27 -0.17
CA ALA A 365 19.87 12.14 0.04
C ALA A 365 19.38 12.09 1.49
N VAL A 366 18.15 11.60 1.66
CA VAL A 366 17.53 11.32 2.96
C VAL A 366 17.05 9.87 2.95
N PHE A 367 17.50 9.10 3.93
CA PHE A 367 17.07 7.74 4.20
C PHE A 367 16.15 7.73 5.40
N THR A 368 14.93 7.24 5.25
CA THR A 368 13.99 6.98 6.33
C THR A 368 13.92 5.47 6.56
N THR A 369 13.99 5.02 7.79
CA THR A 369 14.35 3.64 8.13
C THR A 369 13.17 2.77 8.56
N SER A 370 11.95 3.31 8.52
CA SER A 370 10.74 2.58 8.87
C SER A 370 9.66 2.73 7.80
N PRO A 371 8.89 1.66 7.51
CA PRO A 371 7.71 1.75 6.65
C PRO A 371 6.67 2.76 7.15
N ALA A 372 6.56 2.97 8.46
CA ALA A 372 5.62 3.92 9.07
C ALA A 372 5.87 5.37 8.62
N LEU A 373 7.11 5.72 8.26
CA LEU A 373 7.50 7.06 7.81
C LEU A 373 7.21 7.34 6.33
N ILE A 374 6.61 6.40 5.58
CA ILE A 374 6.48 6.52 4.11
C ILE A 374 5.68 7.77 3.67
N ASN A 375 4.57 8.08 4.34
CA ASN A 375 3.72 9.22 3.97
C ASN A 375 4.40 10.56 4.23
N ASP A 376 5.13 10.67 5.34
CA ASP A 376 5.91 11.86 5.68
C ASP A 376 7.12 12.01 4.73
N THR A 377 7.77 10.90 4.40
CA THR A 377 8.85 10.85 3.39
C THR A 377 8.35 11.31 2.02
N LEU A 378 7.19 10.84 1.59
CA LEU A 378 6.58 11.23 0.31
C LEU A 378 6.26 12.73 0.27
N ARG A 379 5.72 13.28 1.37
CA ARG A 379 5.45 14.71 1.49
C ARG A 379 6.74 15.53 1.39
N ALA A 380 7.78 15.13 2.10
CA ALA A 380 9.08 15.76 2.04
C ALA A 380 9.69 15.69 0.63
N ALA A 381 9.60 14.55 -0.05
CA ALA A 381 10.11 14.38 -1.41
C ALA A 381 9.41 15.29 -2.45
N ILE A 382 8.13 15.60 -2.24
CA ILE A 382 7.37 16.52 -3.09
C ILE A 382 7.79 17.97 -2.84
N GLU A 383 8.13 18.32 -1.61
CA GLU A 383 8.55 19.67 -1.23
C GLU A 383 10.01 19.94 -1.59
N TYR A 384 10.91 19.02 -1.30
CA TYR A 384 12.37 19.16 -1.49
C TYR A 384 12.86 18.35 -2.72
N LYS A 385 12.49 18.79 -3.91
CA LYS A 385 12.71 18.07 -5.20
C LYS A 385 14.16 17.81 -5.57
N ASP A 386 15.09 18.55 -5.01
CA ASP A 386 16.52 18.41 -5.28
C ASP A 386 17.18 17.35 -4.37
N ILE A 387 16.49 16.92 -3.32
CA ILE A 387 16.92 15.88 -2.39
C ILE A 387 16.33 14.52 -2.82
N LYS A 388 17.12 13.47 -2.79
CA LYS A 388 16.70 12.10 -3.07
C LYS A 388 16.18 11.47 -1.80
N PHE A 389 14.90 11.09 -1.78
CA PHE A 389 14.30 10.42 -0.64
C PHE A 389 14.18 8.92 -0.87
N LEU A 390 14.60 8.15 0.15
CA LEU A 390 14.52 6.70 0.17
C LEU A 390 13.86 6.25 1.46
N ASN A 391 12.97 5.26 1.38
CA ASN A 391 12.27 4.72 2.54
C ASN A 391 12.50 3.22 2.66
N CYS A 392 12.74 2.73 3.88
CA CYS A 392 12.89 1.32 4.19
C CYS A 392 11.53 0.63 4.17
N SER A 393 11.14 0.15 3.00
CA SER A 393 9.91 -0.60 2.74
C SER A 393 10.01 -1.29 1.37
N VAL A 394 9.02 -2.12 1.03
CA VAL A 394 8.96 -2.82 -0.25
C VAL A 394 7.53 -2.85 -0.79
N ASN A 395 7.40 -3.03 -2.09
CA ASN A 395 6.13 -3.10 -2.83
C ASN A 395 5.25 -1.84 -2.72
N LEU A 396 5.86 -0.67 -2.54
CA LEU A 396 5.17 0.61 -2.49
C LEU A 396 5.37 1.39 -3.80
N ALA A 397 4.26 1.87 -4.36
CA ALA A 397 4.19 2.49 -5.67
C ALA A 397 4.28 4.02 -5.60
N HIS A 398 5.40 4.58 -5.10
CA HIS A 398 5.65 6.01 -5.00
C HIS A 398 6.80 6.43 -5.90
N GLN A 399 6.54 7.25 -6.92
CA GLN A 399 7.59 7.70 -7.85
C GLN A 399 8.53 8.77 -7.27
N ALA A 400 8.06 9.56 -6.31
CA ALA A 400 8.88 10.58 -5.67
C ALA A 400 9.86 10.02 -4.63
N VAL A 401 9.61 8.79 -4.14
CA VAL A 401 10.41 8.09 -3.14
C VAL A 401 10.82 6.74 -3.71
N ARG A 402 12.09 6.39 -3.64
CA ARG A 402 12.52 5.01 -3.87
C ARG A 402 12.44 4.23 -2.57
N THR A 403 12.05 2.97 -2.65
CA THR A 403 12.06 2.12 -1.48
C THR A 403 13.22 1.13 -1.55
N TYR A 404 13.68 0.68 -0.38
CA TYR A 404 14.73 -0.32 -0.25
C TYR A 404 14.38 -1.29 0.86
N TYR A 405 14.63 -2.58 0.61
CA TYR A 405 14.45 -3.65 1.59
C TYR A 405 15.35 -4.83 1.27
N ALA A 406 15.44 -5.79 2.18
CA ALA A 406 16.32 -6.94 2.00
C ALA A 406 15.56 -8.26 1.94
N ARG A 407 16.06 -9.22 1.14
CA ARG A 407 15.52 -10.58 0.99
C ARG A 407 15.89 -11.45 2.19
N MET A 408 15.37 -11.09 3.37
CA MET A 408 15.66 -11.80 4.61
C MET A 408 15.26 -13.27 4.56
N TYR A 409 14.31 -13.67 3.73
CA TYR A 409 13.88 -15.06 3.59
C TYR A 409 15.02 -16.00 3.22
N GLU A 410 16.07 -15.53 2.51
CA GLU A 410 17.25 -16.33 2.17
C GLU A 410 18.05 -16.70 3.42
N ALA A 411 18.28 -15.76 4.33
CA ALA A 411 18.95 -16.01 5.61
C ALA A 411 18.06 -16.83 6.55
N LYS A 412 16.75 -16.59 6.56
CA LYS A 412 15.78 -17.38 7.34
C LYS A 412 15.75 -18.85 6.92
N PHE A 413 15.84 -19.14 5.64
CA PHE A 413 15.99 -20.52 5.17
C PHE A 413 17.23 -21.21 5.77
N LEU A 414 18.36 -20.52 5.77
CA LEU A 414 19.60 -21.06 6.34
C LEU A 414 19.53 -21.26 7.86
N THR A 415 18.85 -20.36 8.59
CA THR A 415 18.59 -20.57 10.03
C THR A 415 17.60 -21.71 10.27
N GLY A 416 16.62 -21.89 9.38
CA GLY A 416 15.69 -23.02 9.41
C GLY A 416 16.37 -24.37 9.31
N LEU A 417 17.39 -24.51 8.45
CA LEU A 417 18.20 -25.76 8.37
C LEU A 417 18.81 -26.13 9.73
N ILE A 418 19.37 -25.14 10.44
CA ILE A 418 19.98 -25.34 11.75
C ILE A 418 18.91 -25.73 12.78
N ALA A 419 17.77 -25.03 12.75
CA ALA A 419 16.65 -25.28 13.66
C ALA A 419 16.12 -26.73 13.52
N GLY A 420 15.96 -27.21 12.29
CA GLY A 420 15.54 -28.61 12.04
C GLY A 420 16.55 -29.63 12.57
N ILE A 421 17.86 -29.39 12.37
CA ILE A 421 18.93 -30.29 12.91
C ILE A 421 18.83 -30.34 14.43
N GLU A 422 18.68 -29.23 15.13
CA GLU A 422 18.62 -29.17 16.60
C GLU A 422 17.32 -29.80 17.12
N ALA A 423 16.16 -29.55 16.47
CA ALA A 423 14.88 -30.15 16.85
C ALA A 423 14.84 -31.67 16.62
N ALA A 424 15.53 -32.18 15.59
CA ALA A 424 15.71 -33.61 15.39
C ALA A 424 16.65 -34.21 16.44
N ALA A 425 17.73 -33.51 16.81
CA ALA A 425 18.70 -33.96 17.79
C ALA A 425 18.14 -34.06 19.21
N ASP A 426 17.24 -33.13 19.62
CA ASP A 426 16.55 -33.19 20.91
C ASP A 426 15.33 -34.12 20.91
N GLY A 427 14.95 -34.64 19.74
CA GLY A 427 13.84 -35.58 19.55
C GLY A 427 12.45 -34.99 19.70
N THR A 428 12.30 -33.66 19.84
CA THR A 428 10.99 -32.99 19.97
C THR A 428 10.32 -32.80 18.61
N HIS A 429 11.09 -32.58 17.55
CA HIS A 429 10.61 -32.22 16.21
C HIS A 429 9.73 -30.95 16.23
N ARG A 430 9.99 -30.02 17.15
CA ARG A 430 9.21 -28.82 17.39
C ARG A 430 10.10 -27.60 17.46
N ILE A 431 9.65 -26.53 16.80
CA ILE A 431 10.34 -25.24 16.79
C ILE A 431 9.32 -24.15 17.12
N GLY A 432 9.64 -23.24 18.02
CA GLY A 432 8.91 -22.00 18.25
C GLY A 432 9.44 -20.91 17.32
N TYR A 433 8.56 -20.16 16.70
CA TYR A 433 8.90 -19.05 15.83
C TYR A 433 8.08 -17.83 16.22
N CYS A 434 8.74 -16.75 16.60
CA CYS A 434 8.10 -15.47 16.80
C CYS A 434 8.42 -14.50 15.66
N SER A 435 7.41 -13.78 15.21
CA SER A 435 7.52 -12.78 14.17
C SER A 435 6.91 -11.47 14.61
N ASP A 436 7.43 -10.33 14.12
CA ASP A 436 6.98 -8.99 14.51
C ASP A 436 5.64 -8.63 13.87
N TYR A 437 5.65 -8.30 12.58
CA TYR A 437 4.50 -7.79 11.84
C TYR A 437 4.20 -8.63 10.59
N PRO A 438 2.92 -8.91 10.28
CA PRO A 438 2.53 -9.59 9.03
C PRO A 438 2.59 -8.60 7.84
N ILE A 439 3.79 -8.16 7.48
CA ILE A 439 4.05 -7.23 6.38
C ILE A 439 4.65 -7.92 5.16
N TYR A 440 4.71 -7.22 4.04
CA TYR A 440 5.31 -7.72 2.79
C TYR A 440 6.72 -8.27 3.01
N GLY A 441 6.94 -9.50 2.58
CA GLY A 441 8.19 -10.23 2.73
C GLY A 441 8.34 -11.01 4.04
N THR A 442 7.63 -10.68 5.12
CA THR A 442 7.71 -11.40 6.40
C THR A 442 7.21 -12.83 6.28
N ILE A 443 6.06 -13.04 5.62
CA ILE A 443 5.49 -14.39 5.41
C ILE A 443 6.44 -15.27 4.60
N ALA A 444 7.10 -14.72 3.60
CA ALA A 444 8.15 -15.43 2.87
C ALA A 444 9.31 -15.86 3.78
N GLY A 445 9.71 -15.00 4.73
CA GLY A 445 10.72 -15.34 5.74
C GLY A 445 10.31 -16.52 6.61
N ILE A 446 9.08 -16.51 7.13
CA ILE A 446 8.51 -17.58 7.95
C ILE A 446 8.45 -18.90 7.15
N ASN A 447 7.96 -18.87 5.92
CA ASN A 447 7.86 -20.05 5.06
C ASN A 447 9.23 -20.60 4.67
N ALA A 448 10.17 -19.73 4.31
CA ALA A 448 11.52 -20.14 3.98
C ALA A 448 12.22 -20.84 5.17
N PHE A 449 12.05 -20.30 6.38
CA PHE A 449 12.54 -20.94 7.62
C PHE A 449 11.91 -22.32 7.82
N ALA A 450 10.58 -22.43 7.69
CA ALA A 450 9.87 -23.69 7.87
C ALA A 450 10.26 -24.75 6.81
N ILE A 451 10.48 -24.33 5.55
CA ILE A 451 11.00 -25.18 4.49
C ILE A 451 12.42 -25.65 4.79
N GLY A 452 13.30 -24.73 5.24
CA GLY A 452 14.65 -25.07 5.67
C GLY A 452 14.67 -26.09 6.82
N ALA A 453 13.82 -25.91 7.81
CA ALA A 453 13.68 -26.85 8.94
C ALA A 453 13.18 -28.23 8.45
N ALA A 454 12.18 -28.28 7.58
CA ALA A 454 11.67 -29.53 7.01
C ALA A 454 12.70 -30.27 6.12
N MET A 455 13.63 -29.55 5.50
CA MET A 455 14.70 -30.14 4.70
C MET A 455 15.66 -30.99 5.54
N THR A 456 15.86 -30.64 6.80
CA THR A 456 16.77 -31.34 7.73
C THR A 456 16.03 -32.20 8.74
N ASP A 457 14.78 -31.93 9.03
CA ASP A 457 13.87 -32.73 9.85
C ASP A 457 12.48 -32.81 9.21
N PRO A 458 12.18 -33.85 8.42
CA PRO A 458 10.89 -34.00 7.76
C PRO A 458 9.66 -34.10 8.70
N LEU A 459 9.86 -34.36 10.00
CA LEU A 459 8.80 -34.46 11.00
C LEU A 459 8.51 -33.13 11.70
N VAL A 460 9.33 -32.12 11.45
CA VAL A 460 9.29 -30.85 12.21
C VAL A 460 7.99 -30.11 12.05
N LYS A 461 7.52 -29.55 13.16
CA LYS A 461 6.44 -28.56 13.21
C LYS A 461 6.95 -27.24 13.77
N VAL A 462 6.63 -26.14 13.07
CA VAL A 462 6.99 -24.77 13.46
C VAL A 462 5.76 -24.09 14.06
N TYR A 463 5.84 -23.74 15.33
CA TYR A 463 4.75 -23.07 16.08
C TYR A 463 4.96 -21.57 15.97
N LEU A 464 4.07 -20.91 15.20
CA LEU A 464 4.15 -19.48 14.88
C LEU A 464 3.35 -18.66 15.87
N GLU A 465 4.01 -17.66 16.45
CA GLU A 465 3.41 -16.60 17.26
C GLU A 465 3.83 -15.21 16.75
N TRP A 466 3.09 -14.18 17.18
CA TRP A 466 3.30 -12.82 16.72
C TRP A 466 3.44 -11.85 17.89
N GLU A 467 4.55 -11.11 17.96
CA GLU A 467 4.77 -10.08 18.99
C GLU A 467 3.76 -8.93 18.89
N SER A 468 3.31 -8.65 17.66
CA SER A 468 2.31 -7.62 17.37
C SER A 468 0.87 -7.99 17.79
N ARG A 469 0.62 -9.19 18.35
CA ARG A 469 -0.68 -9.56 18.94
C ARG A 469 -0.84 -8.98 20.33
N ARG A 470 -2.10 -8.81 20.76
CA ARG A 470 -2.43 -8.26 22.10
C ARG A 470 -2.22 -9.23 23.25
N ASP A 471 -1.93 -10.51 23.00
CA ASP A 471 -1.68 -11.55 23.99
C ASP A 471 -0.20 -11.91 24.03
N GLU A 472 0.51 -11.59 25.15
CA GLU A 472 1.98 -11.39 25.16
C GLU A 472 2.84 -12.49 25.84
N ASN A 473 2.34 -13.69 26.14
CA ASN A 473 3.14 -14.68 26.88
C ASN A 473 3.68 -15.85 26.05
N TRP A 474 3.87 -15.67 24.75
CA TRP A 474 4.22 -16.73 23.81
C TRP A 474 5.49 -17.51 24.17
N TRP A 475 6.53 -16.84 24.65
CA TRP A 475 7.84 -17.45 24.94
C TRP A 475 7.75 -18.54 26.02
N TRP A 476 7.13 -18.22 27.15
CA TRP A 476 6.96 -19.17 28.24
C TRP A 476 5.97 -20.27 27.91
N ASP A 477 4.95 -19.99 27.14
CA ASP A 477 4.00 -20.98 26.68
C ASP A 477 4.68 -22.03 25.77
N MET A 478 5.67 -21.63 24.95
CA MET A 478 6.47 -22.54 24.14
C MET A 478 7.36 -23.42 25.02
N VAL A 479 8.10 -22.85 25.98
CA VAL A 479 8.94 -23.58 26.93
C VAL A 479 8.10 -24.57 27.75
N ASP A 480 6.95 -24.19 28.23
CA ASP A 480 6.02 -25.07 29.00
C ASP A 480 5.47 -26.22 28.17
N ARG A 481 5.40 -26.06 26.84
CA ARG A 481 5.02 -27.10 25.88
C ARG A 481 6.20 -28.01 25.48
N GLY A 482 7.38 -27.80 26.08
CA GLY A 482 8.59 -28.56 25.78
C GLY A 482 9.21 -28.22 24.42
N ILE A 483 9.07 -27.00 23.95
CA ILE A 483 9.70 -26.51 22.74
C ILE A 483 10.98 -25.77 23.14
N HIS A 484 12.13 -26.27 22.73
CA HIS A 484 13.45 -25.78 23.14
C HIS A 484 14.14 -24.96 22.06
N VAL A 485 13.90 -25.29 20.78
CA VAL A 485 14.48 -24.57 19.63
C VAL A 485 13.55 -23.41 19.28
N MET A 486 14.05 -22.18 19.35
CA MET A 486 13.24 -20.98 19.17
C MET A 486 13.89 -19.98 18.22
N SER A 487 13.11 -19.43 17.29
CA SER A 487 13.50 -18.26 16.50
C SER A 487 12.94 -17.00 17.14
N ALA A 488 13.82 -16.16 17.66
CA ALA A 488 13.54 -14.85 18.24
C ALA A 488 13.79 -13.73 17.21
N ALA A 489 13.95 -12.49 17.67
CA ALA A 489 14.18 -11.32 16.83
C ALA A 489 15.38 -11.46 15.88
N ASP A 490 15.28 -10.86 14.69
CA ASP A 490 16.30 -10.89 13.62
C ASP A 490 17.41 -9.87 13.88
N SER A 491 18.08 -9.98 15.03
CA SER A 491 19.15 -9.09 15.45
C SER A 491 20.19 -9.87 16.26
N VAL A 492 21.39 -9.37 16.32
CA VAL A 492 22.46 -9.88 17.19
C VAL A 492 22.45 -9.17 18.56
N HIS A 493 21.59 -8.19 18.72
CA HIS A 493 21.41 -7.44 19.94
C HIS A 493 19.93 -7.32 20.27
N SER A 494 19.58 -7.62 21.49
CA SER A 494 18.27 -7.37 22.04
C SER A 494 18.26 -5.97 22.67
N ALA A 495 17.28 -5.15 22.32
CA ALA A 495 17.11 -3.81 22.91
C ALA A 495 16.73 -3.89 24.39
N ASP A 496 16.06 -4.98 24.80
CA ASP A 496 15.63 -5.24 26.18
C ASP A 496 16.71 -5.87 27.06
N GLY A 497 17.93 -6.08 26.50
CA GLY A 497 19.04 -6.71 27.22
C GLY A 497 18.87 -8.22 27.42
N SER A 498 17.91 -8.88 26.73
CA SER A 498 17.77 -10.33 26.76
C SER A 498 18.91 -10.99 25.98
N ASP A 499 19.36 -12.17 26.44
CA ASP A 499 20.39 -12.94 25.76
C ASP A 499 19.83 -13.73 24.54
N ALA A 500 18.51 -13.71 24.32
CA ALA A 500 17.83 -14.43 23.24
C ALA A 500 17.76 -13.58 21.98
N TYR A 501 18.46 -13.98 20.93
CA TYR A 501 18.38 -13.37 19.61
C TYR A 501 18.56 -14.42 18.50
N GLY A 502 17.99 -14.14 17.34
CA GLY A 502 18.07 -15.05 16.20
C GLY A 502 17.48 -16.42 16.51
N LEU A 503 18.21 -17.49 16.20
CA LEU A 503 17.86 -18.86 16.54
C LEU A 503 18.59 -19.27 17.82
N CYS A 504 17.88 -19.74 18.82
CA CYS A 504 18.44 -20.17 20.09
C CYS A 504 17.85 -21.50 20.55
N TYR A 505 18.59 -22.16 21.45
CA TYR A 505 18.16 -23.33 22.21
C TYR A 505 17.94 -22.92 23.66
N VAL A 506 16.78 -23.23 24.22
CA VAL A 506 16.35 -22.77 25.55
C VAL A 506 16.11 -23.96 26.45
N GLU A 507 16.80 -24.01 27.58
CA GLU A 507 16.58 -25.01 28.62
C GLU A 507 16.06 -24.34 29.89
N ARG A 508 15.06 -24.95 30.53
CA ARG A 508 14.59 -24.52 31.84
C ARG A 508 15.59 -24.95 32.90
N CYS A 509 16.08 -24.00 33.69
CA CYS A 509 16.90 -24.31 34.86
C CYS A 509 16.00 -24.62 36.07
N GLU A 510 16.35 -25.64 36.85
CA GLU A 510 15.64 -25.93 38.11
C GLU A 510 15.83 -24.74 39.11
N PRO A 511 14.79 -24.28 39.81
CA PRO A 511 14.92 -23.22 40.80
C PRO A 511 15.66 -23.75 42.02
N GLY A 512 16.96 -23.50 42.11
CA GLY A 512 17.75 -24.06 43.21
C GLY A 512 19.00 -23.31 43.66
N GLU A 513 19.56 -22.42 42.90
CA GLU A 513 20.90 -21.89 43.23
C GLU A 513 21.10 -20.37 43.01
N GLY A 514 20.06 -19.57 42.91
CA GLY A 514 20.19 -18.10 42.80
C GLY A 514 18.94 -17.34 43.19
N ASN A 515 19.08 -16.26 43.93
CA ASN A 515 17.98 -15.41 44.38
C ASN A 515 17.48 -14.41 43.36
N ASP A 516 17.77 -14.63 42.07
CA ASP A 516 17.38 -13.72 40.99
C ASP A 516 16.47 -14.42 39.96
N LEU A 517 15.33 -13.82 39.68
CA LEU A 517 14.32 -14.36 38.75
C LEU A 517 14.79 -14.41 37.28
N SER A 518 15.97 -13.85 36.98
CA SER A 518 16.61 -13.90 35.65
C SER A 518 17.33 -15.22 35.34
N GLU A 519 17.50 -16.14 36.35
CA GLU A 519 18.21 -17.42 36.16
C GLU A 519 17.29 -18.63 35.94
N THR A 520 16.09 -18.44 35.44
CA THR A 520 15.14 -19.56 35.19
C THR A 520 15.36 -20.32 33.86
N CYS A 521 16.18 -19.79 32.99
CA CYS A 521 16.50 -20.45 31.70
C CYS A 521 17.96 -20.29 31.28
N ARG A 522 18.52 -21.33 30.69
CA ARG A 522 19.79 -21.28 29.98
C ARG A 522 19.53 -21.12 28.50
N ILE A 523 20.04 -20.04 27.92
CA ILE A 523 19.89 -19.73 26.49
C ILE A 523 21.23 -19.97 25.79
N ARG A 524 21.20 -20.73 24.69
CA ARG A 524 22.33 -20.94 23.80
C ARG A 524 21.96 -20.44 22.40
N ASN A 525 22.53 -19.32 21.97
CA ASN A 525 22.35 -18.82 20.63
C ASN A 525 23.07 -19.73 19.62
N LEU A 526 22.37 -20.13 18.57
CA LEU A 526 22.81 -21.05 17.52
C LEU A 526 23.23 -20.31 16.25
N SER A 527 22.41 -19.37 15.83
CA SER A 527 22.65 -18.53 14.64
C SER A 527 21.75 -17.30 14.66
N ALA A 528 22.13 -16.27 13.92
CA ALA A 528 21.28 -15.13 13.68
C ALA A 528 21.27 -14.74 12.21
N PRO A 529 20.10 -14.56 11.60
CA PRO A 529 19.99 -13.86 10.34
C PRO A 529 20.23 -12.37 10.62
N ILE A 530 21.00 -11.71 9.78
CA ILE A 530 21.38 -10.31 9.99
C ILE A 530 21.14 -9.46 8.75
N TYR A 531 20.64 -8.26 8.96
CA TYR A 531 20.67 -7.20 7.98
C TYR A 531 22.06 -6.53 7.95
N LYS A 532 22.56 -6.29 6.76
CA LYS A 532 23.80 -5.52 6.55
C LYS A 532 23.46 -4.18 5.90
N TRP A 533 22.70 -3.34 6.60
CA TRP A 533 22.22 -2.04 6.10
C TRP A 533 23.34 -1.17 5.52
N GLY A 534 24.51 -1.17 6.15
CA GLY A 534 25.66 -0.43 5.63
C GLY A 534 26.03 -0.84 4.20
N ARG A 535 25.97 -2.15 3.89
CA ARG A 535 26.23 -2.62 2.52
C ARG A 535 25.20 -2.14 1.53
N LEU A 536 23.93 -2.16 1.93
CA LEU A 536 22.82 -1.67 1.12
C LEU A 536 22.97 -0.17 0.86
N TYR A 537 23.29 0.61 1.88
CA TYR A 537 23.56 2.05 1.75
C TYR A 537 24.76 2.33 0.84
N GLU A 538 25.85 1.56 0.97
CA GLU A 538 27.04 1.67 0.10
C GLU A 538 26.66 1.54 -1.39
N ILE A 539 25.84 0.54 -1.74
CA ILE A 539 25.42 0.31 -3.13
C ILE A 539 24.54 1.48 -3.62
N ILE A 540 23.55 1.90 -2.84
CA ILE A 540 22.65 3.01 -3.20
C ILE A 540 23.45 4.31 -3.37
N VAL A 541 24.30 4.67 -2.40
CA VAL A 541 25.10 5.88 -2.43
C VAL A 541 26.06 5.85 -3.61
N ARG A 542 26.62 4.70 -3.97
CA ARG A 542 27.44 4.55 -5.17
C ARG A 542 26.67 4.91 -6.43
N THR A 543 25.39 4.51 -6.55
CA THR A 543 24.56 4.88 -7.71
C THR A 543 24.33 6.40 -7.81
N ILE A 544 24.29 7.09 -6.66
CA ILE A 544 24.18 8.55 -6.62
C ILE A 544 25.48 9.19 -7.08
N ILE A 545 26.63 8.70 -6.58
CA ILE A 545 27.97 9.24 -6.90
C ILE A 545 28.30 9.07 -8.38
N ASP A 546 28.02 7.91 -8.97
CA ASP A 546 28.33 7.64 -10.38
C ASP A 546 27.25 8.13 -11.35
N GLY A 547 26.11 8.59 -10.83
CA GLY A 547 24.99 9.16 -11.58
C GLY A 547 23.99 8.12 -12.13
N SER A 548 24.20 6.81 -11.90
CA SER A 548 23.29 5.76 -12.36
C SER A 548 21.92 5.82 -11.66
N TYR A 549 21.85 6.40 -10.47
CA TYR A 549 20.58 6.65 -9.76
C TYR A 549 19.51 7.31 -10.64
N ASN A 550 19.89 8.25 -11.50
CA ASN A 550 18.95 8.96 -12.37
C ASN A 550 18.71 8.26 -13.71
N ALA A 551 19.54 7.29 -14.09
CA ALA A 551 19.43 6.58 -15.37
C ALA A 551 18.20 5.66 -15.41
N ASP A 552 17.88 4.99 -14.32
CA ASP A 552 16.70 4.11 -14.17
C ASP A 552 15.38 4.81 -14.47
N LEU A 553 15.29 6.12 -14.18
CA LEU A 553 14.09 6.92 -14.44
C LEU A 553 13.75 7.07 -15.92
N VAL A 554 14.71 6.80 -16.83
CA VAL A 554 14.52 6.92 -18.28
C VAL A 554 13.79 5.68 -18.83
N ASP A 555 14.09 4.50 -18.30
CA ASP A 555 13.57 3.23 -18.80
C ASP A 555 12.27 2.81 -18.07
N ARG A 556 12.07 3.28 -16.84
CA ARG A 556 10.91 2.94 -15.98
C ARG A 556 10.03 4.16 -15.69
N LYS A 557 9.66 4.91 -16.73
CA LYS A 557 9.00 6.24 -16.62
C LYS A 557 7.73 6.30 -15.79
N ASP A 558 7.00 5.20 -15.68
CA ASP A 558 5.69 5.13 -15.03
C ASP A 558 5.64 4.10 -13.89
N GLN A 559 6.80 3.63 -13.42
CA GLN A 559 6.92 2.69 -12.30
C GLN A 559 7.69 3.33 -11.14
N ALA A 560 7.32 2.95 -9.91
CA ALA A 560 8.13 3.22 -8.72
C ALA A 560 9.33 2.27 -8.67
N THR A 561 10.50 2.75 -8.23
CA THR A 561 11.70 1.91 -8.11
C THR A 561 11.87 1.41 -6.68
N ASN A 562 11.90 0.09 -6.52
CA ASN A 562 12.12 -0.59 -5.25
C ASN A 562 13.38 -1.46 -5.32
N TYR A 563 14.34 -1.25 -4.41
CA TYR A 563 15.52 -2.08 -4.26
C TYR A 563 15.21 -3.25 -3.33
N TRP A 564 15.41 -4.47 -3.80
CA TRP A 564 15.13 -5.69 -3.03
C TRP A 564 16.27 -6.70 -3.18
N TRP A 565 17.25 -6.62 -2.27
CA TRP A 565 18.52 -7.32 -2.38
C TRP A 565 18.70 -8.38 -1.30
N GLY A 566 19.43 -9.45 -1.63
CA GLY A 566 19.63 -10.61 -0.80
C GLY A 566 21.08 -10.85 -0.39
N ILE A 567 21.38 -12.12 -0.13
CA ILE A 567 22.73 -12.59 0.24
C ILE A 567 23.73 -12.36 -0.89
N ASP A 568 23.31 -12.46 -2.14
CA ASP A 568 24.09 -12.20 -3.35
C ASP A 568 24.73 -10.81 -3.37
N SER A 569 23.99 -9.80 -2.95
CA SER A 569 24.46 -8.41 -2.85
C SER A 569 25.22 -8.10 -1.54
N GLY A 570 25.10 -9.02 -0.57
CA GLY A 570 25.58 -8.84 0.80
C GLY A 570 24.68 -7.96 1.66
N ALA A 571 23.41 -7.71 1.27
CA ALA A 571 22.43 -6.94 2.05
C ALA A 571 21.93 -7.72 3.27
N VAL A 572 21.93 -9.05 3.21
CA VAL A 572 21.65 -9.96 4.33
C VAL A 572 22.74 -11.01 4.44
N ASP A 573 22.86 -11.61 5.60
CA ASP A 573 23.76 -12.73 5.86
C ASP A 573 23.30 -13.51 7.09
N ILE A 574 24.08 -14.53 7.49
CA ILE A 574 23.86 -15.32 8.68
C ILE A 574 25.12 -15.34 9.53
N VAL A 575 24.97 -15.21 10.84
CA VAL A 575 26.02 -15.45 11.84
C VAL A 575 25.79 -16.82 12.46
N LEU A 576 26.85 -17.60 12.59
CA LEU A 576 26.83 -18.97 13.13
C LEU A 576 27.57 -19.02 14.47
N ALA A 577 27.01 -19.73 15.43
CA ALA A 577 27.70 -20.00 16.69
C ALA A 577 28.97 -20.84 16.47
N GLU A 578 29.97 -20.59 17.31
CA GLU A 578 31.27 -21.28 17.21
C GLU A 578 31.18 -22.79 17.53
N ASP A 579 30.27 -23.17 18.41
CA ASP A 579 30.06 -24.54 18.88
C ASP A 579 29.16 -25.41 17.99
N LEU A 580 28.59 -24.86 16.92
CA LEU A 580 27.86 -25.67 15.92
C LEU A 580 28.75 -26.71 15.28
N SER A 581 28.15 -27.87 14.97
CA SER A 581 28.88 -28.98 14.35
C SER A 581 29.50 -28.58 13.00
N GLY A 582 30.64 -29.16 12.68
CA GLY A 582 31.30 -28.94 11.38
C GLY A 582 30.42 -29.33 10.18
N TYR A 583 29.58 -30.33 10.32
CA TYR A 583 28.64 -30.75 9.28
C TYR A 583 27.52 -29.71 9.08
N THR A 584 26.97 -29.18 10.16
CA THR A 584 25.98 -28.10 10.10
C THR A 584 26.54 -26.87 9.39
N LYS A 585 27.74 -26.42 9.81
CA LYS A 585 28.43 -25.27 9.18
C LYS A 585 28.72 -25.51 7.70
N GLN A 586 29.12 -26.75 7.31
CA GLN A 586 29.37 -27.10 5.92
C GLN A 586 28.07 -27.08 5.08
N LEU A 587 26.98 -27.67 5.59
CA LEU A 587 25.68 -27.67 4.91
C LEU A 587 25.22 -26.24 4.64
N VAL A 588 25.21 -25.38 5.67
CA VAL A 588 24.84 -23.96 5.55
C VAL A 588 25.73 -23.25 4.53
N SER A 589 27.05 -23.49 4.55
CA SER A 589 28.00 -22.87 3.61
C SER A 589 27.74 -23.28 2.16
N VAL A 590 27.38 -24.55 1.90
CA VAL A 590 27.06 -25.02 0.55
C VAL A 590 25.79 -24.36 0.04
N LEU A 591 24.68 -24.41 0.80
CA LEU A 591 23.41 -23.84 0.38
C LEU A 591 23.46 -22.31 0.29
N ARG A 592 24.21 -21.66 1.19
CA ARG A 592 24.46 -20.21 1.09
C ARG A 592 25.15 -19.86 -0.24
N ARG A 593 26.16 -20.62 -0.65
CA ARG A 593 26.82 -20.40 -1.95
C ARG A 593 25.86 -20.61 -3.11
N ASP A 594 25.05 -21.67 -3.06
CA ASP A 594 24.11 -21.99 -4.12
C ASP A 594 22.98 -20.94 -4.24
N ILE A 595 22.59 -20.30 -3.12
CA ILE A 595 21.70 -19.12 -3.13
C ILE A 595 22.40 -17.92 -3.78
N VAL A 596 23.65 -17.64 -3.42
CA VAL A 596 24.45 -16.53 -4.01
C VAL A 596 24.61 -16.69 -5.52
N ASP A 597 24.85 -17.91 -5.97
CA ASP A 597 25.06 -18.22 -7.39
C ASP A 597 23.72 -18.31 -8.17
N GLY A 598 22.58 -18.23 -7.48
CA GLY A 598 21.25 -18.37 -8.07
C GLY A 598 20.91 -19.80 -8.57
N SER A 599 21.69 -20.81 -8.17
CA SER A 599 21.45 -22.21 -8.52
C SER A 599 20.44 -22.91 -7.62
N PHE A 600 20.05 -22.25 -6.53
CA PHE A 600 19.04 -22.72 -5.58
C PHE A 600 18.22 -21.52 -5.02
N SER A 601 16.90 -21.72 -4.93
CA SER A 601 15.99 -20.83 -4.20
C SER A 601 15.22 -21.62 -3.14
N PRO A 602 14.97 -21.05 -1.95
CA PRO A 602 14.13 -21.71 -0.93
C PRO A 602 12.73 -22.11 -1.42
N PHE A 603 12.23 -21.46 -2.45
CA PHE A 603 10.91 -21.70 -3.03
C PHE A 603 10.94 -22.52 -4.33
N ASP A 604 12.06 -23.18 -4.63
CA ASP A 604 12.12 -24.12 -5.74
C ASP A 604 11.40 -25.45 -5.40
N GLY A 605 10.86 -26.12 -6.42
CA GLY A 605 10.21 -27.42 -6.26
C GLY A 605 8.71 -27.34 -5.93
N GLU A 606 8.19 -28.40 -5.31
CA GLU A 606 6.80 -28.48 -4.87
C GLU A 606 6.60 -27.67 -3.59
N LEU A 607 5.57 -26.81 -3.56
CA LEU A 607 5.21 -25.99 -2.41
C LEU A 607 3.79 -26.34 -1.95
N ARG A 608 3.63 -26.53 -0.64
CA ARG A 608 2.35 -26.83 0.00
C ARG A 608 2.06 -25.84 1.12
N SER A 609 0.85 -25.30 1.12
CA SER A 609 0.33 -24.51 2.22
C SER A 609 -0.47 -25.38 3.19
N GLN A 610 -0.89 -24.80 4.30
CA GLN A 610 -1.85 -25.41 5.23
C GLN A 610 -3.17 -25.81 4.55
N GLU A 611 -3.53 -25.16 3.43
CA GLU A 611 -4.77 -25.40 2.67
C GLU A 611 -4.55 -26.41 1.52
N GLY A 612 -3.32 -26.81 1.21
CA GLY A 612 -2.99 -27.78 0.18
C GLY A 612 -1.88 -27.37 -0.77
N LEU A 613 -1.88 -27.92 -1.98
CA LEU A 613 -0.86 -27.69 -2.98
C LEU A 613 -0.92 -26.24 -3.52
N VAL A 614 0.20 -25.54 -3.40
CA VAL A 614 0.38 -24.17 -3.96
C VAL A 614 1.03 -24.26 -5.34
N ARG A 615 2.06 -25.09 -5.50
CA ARG A 615 2.86 -25.18 -6.71
C ARG A 615 3.42 -26.58 -6.88
N THR A 616 3.41 -27.10 -8.11
CA THR A 616 4.12 -28.36 -8.48
C THR A 616 5.54 -28.05 -8.99
N GLN A 617 6.38 -29.06 -9.05
CA GLN A 617 7.73 -28.93 -9.60
C GLN A 617 7.77 -28.53 -11.08
N SER A 618 6.69 -28.77 -11.83
CA SER A 618 6.57 -28.43 -13.25
C SER A 618 6.06 -27.01 -13.51
N ASP A 619 5.56 -26.32 -12.50
CA ASP A 619 5.04 -24.97 -12.63
C ASP A 619 6.18 -23.94 -12.72
N MET A 620 5.88 -22.76 -13.23
CA MET A 620 6.84 -21.66 -13.27
C MET A 620 7.29 -21.29 -11.84
N PRO A 621 8.57 -20.94 -11.63
CA PRO A 621 9.04 -20.45 -10.34
C PRO A 621 8.21 -19.27 -9.85
N LEU A 622 8.11 -19.10 -8.51
CA LEU A 622 7.51 -17.89 -7.95
C LEU A 622 8.33 -16.67 -8.40
N THR A 623 7.63 -15.66 -8.84
CA THR A 623 8.26 -14.36 -9.11
C THR A 623 8.60 -13.65 -7.81
N SER A 624 9.48 -12.65 -7.86
CA SER A 624 9.77 -11.80 -6.71
C SER A 624 8.53 -11.11 -6.16
N GLY A 625 7.58 -10.74 -7.04
CA GLY A 625 6.28 -10.23 -6.64
C GLY A 625 5.46 -11.24 -5.84
N ASP A 626 5.40 -12.51 -6.28
CA ASP A 626 4.69 -13.58 -5.57
C ASP A 626 5.32 -13.82 -4.18
N ILE A 627 6.65 -13.75 -4.07
CA ILE A 627 7.35 -13.93 -2.81
C ILE A 627 7.08 -12.76 -1.85
N ILE A 628 7.13 -11.52 -2.34
CA ILE A 628 6.83 -10.34 -1.52
C ILE A 628 5.38 -10.34 -1.03
N MET A 629 4.44 -10.70 -1.92
CA MET A 629 3.00 -10.70 -1.66
C MET A 629 2.48 -11.99 -1.04
N MET A 630 3.37 -12.91 -0.62
CA MET A 630 2.99 -14.20 -0.06
C MET A 630 2.06 -14.04 1.14
N ASP A 631 0.89 -14.69 1.10
CA ASP A 631 -0.21 -14.57 2.06
C ASP A 631 -0.68 -15.93 2.62
N TRP A 632 0.12 -16.99 2.43
CA TRP A 632 -0.14 -18.35 2.90
C TRP A 632 1.02 -18.87 3.76
N LEU A 633 0.73 -19.81 4.65
CA LEU A 633 1.71 -20.47 5.52
C LEU A 633 2.00 -21.89 5.04
N ASN A 634 3.26 -22.33 5.13
CA ASN A 634 3.69 -23.66 4.74
C ASN A 634 3.04 -24.75 5.59
N GLU A 635 2.83 -25.97 5.04
CA GLU A 635 2.05 -27.07 5.66
C GLU A 635 2.62 -27.57 7.01
N ASN A 636 3.89 -27.34 7.30
CA ASN A 636 4.51 -27.73 8.59
C ASN A 636 4.41 -26.62 9.65
N ILE A 637 3.81 -25.45 9.35
CA ILE A 637 3.59 -24.38 10.30
C ILE A 637 2.25 -24.60 11.05
N ILE A 638 2.29 -24.40 12.36
CA ILE A 638 1.11 -24.38 13.24
C ILE A 638 0.95 -22.95 13.74
N GLY A 639 -0.08 -22.27 13.28
CA GLY A 639 -0.36 -20.87 13.54
C GLY A 639 -1.16 -20.26 12.40
N GLU A 640 -1.41 -18.98 12.47
CA GLU A 640 -2.20 -18.23 11.47
C GLU A 640 -1.59 -16.85 11.22
N ILE A 641 -1.87 -16.26 10.04
CA ILE A 641 -1.60 -14.85 9.79
C ILE A 641 -2.70 -14.05 10.50
N PRO A 642 -2.36 -13.15 11.45
CA PRO A 642 -3.38 -12.46 12.24
C PRO A 642 -4.16 -11.47 11.38
N VAL A 643 -5.43 -11.34 11.68
CA VAL A 643 -6.26 -10.26 11.13
C VAL A 643 -5.85 -8.92 11.78
N ILE A 644 -5.94 -7.82 11.03
CA ILE A 644 -5.51 -6.49 11.48
C ILE A 644 -6.09 -6.13 12.85
N ASP A 645 -7.38 -6.42 13.08
CA ASP A 645 -8.07 -6.12 14.35
C ASP A 645 -7.52 -6.87 15.58
N ALA A 646 -6.75 -7.94 15.37
CA ALA A 646 -6.13 -8.71 16.45
C ALA A 646 -4.74 -8.17 16.85
N LEU A 647 -4.21 -7.19 16.11
CA LEU A 647 -2.91 -6.59 16.34
C LEU A 647 -3.00 -5.43 17.34
N THR A 648 -1.85 -5.06 17.92
CA THR A 648 -1.71 -3.82 18.71
C THR A 648 -2.00 -2.59 17.84
N ASP A 649 -2.39 -1.48 18.45
CA ASP A 649 -2.77 -0.26 17.73
C ASP A 649 -1.60 0.28 16.87
N GLU A 650 -0.37 0.17 17.36
CA GLU A 650 0.86 0.52 16.65
C GLU A 650 1.11 -0.39 15.43
N ALA A 651 0.98 -1.70 15.62
CA ALA A 651 1.12 -2.69 14.55
C ALA A 651 0.08 -2.51 13.44
N GLN A 652 -1.16 -2.15 13.78
CA GLN A 652 -2.20 -1.91 12.80
C GLN A 652 -1.84 -0.81 11.79
N VAL A 653 -1.18 0.25 12.22
CA VAL A 653 -0.74 1.34 11.34
C VAL A 653 0.25 0.82 10.30
N THR A 654 1.28 0.10 10.73
CA THR A 654 2.31 -0.46 9.85
C THR A 654 1.73 -1.50 8.88
N VAL A 655 0.87 -2.40 9.38
CA VAL A 655 0.31 -3.50 8.59
C VAL A 655 -0.70 -3.01 7.55
N ARG A 656 -1.43 -1.93 7.79
CA ARG A 656 -2.34 -1.36 6.78
C ARG A 656 -1.64 -0.83 5.54
N TYR A 657 -0.42 -0.29 5.68
CA TYR A 657 0.36 0.22 4.54
C TYR A 657 1.24 -0.82 3.85
N SER A 658 1.72 -1.80 4.60
CA SER A 658 2.74 -2.75 4.13
C SER A 658 2.36 -4.20 4.37
N GLY A 659 1.12 -4.46 4.83
CA GLY A 659 0.74 -5.76 5.38
C GLY A 659 0.05 -6.70 4.42
N VAL A 660 0.08 -7.97 4.80
CA VAL A 660 -0.68 -9.08 4.21
C VAL A 660 -1.82 -9.53 5.13
N GLY A 661 -2.04 -8.83 6.26
CA GLY A 661 -3.12 -9.15 7.20
C GLY A 661 -4.49 -8.91 6.60
N LYS A 662 -5.38 -9.91 6.72
CA LYS A 662 -6.77 -9.83 6.26
C LYS A 662 -7.67 -9.28 7.38
N THR A 663 -8.70 -8.51 7.03
CA THR A 663 -9.71 -8.11 8.00
C THR A 663 -10.55 -9.32 8.43
N LYS A 664 -11.09 -9.31 9.65
CA LYS A 664 -11.92 -10.42 10.21
C LYS A 664 -13.00 -10.99 9.27
N ARG A 665 -13.43 -10.25 8.25
CA ARG A 665 -14.47 -10.67 7.30
C ARG A 665 -13.95 -11.45 6.10
N GLU A 666 -12.70 -11.28 5.73
CA GLU A 666 -12.07 -12.02 4.63
C GLU A 666 -11.69 -13.45 5.07
N SER A 667 -11.43 -13.64 6.37
CA SER A 667 -11.13 -14.96 6.94
C SER A 667 -12.35 -15.85 7.17
N GLN A 668 -13.57 -15.35 6.92
CA GLN A 668 -14.84 -16.11 7.08
C GLN A 668 -15.58 -16.33 5.75
N SER A 669 -15.04 -15.90 4.62
CA SER A 669 -15.52 -16.18 3.27
C SER A 669 -14.70 -17.26 2.59
#